data_ca36c135d6f65e242b077008c1cb9df5
#
_entry.id   ca36c135d6f65e242b077008c1cb9df5
#
_cell.length_a   1.000
_cell.length_b   1.000
_cell.length_c   1.000
_cell.angle_alpha   90.00
_cell.angle_beta   90.00
_cell.angle_gamma   90.00
#
_symmetry.space_group_name_H-M   'P 1'
#
loop_
_entity.id
_entity.type
_entity.pdbx_description
1 polymer ?
#
loop_
_entity_poly.entity_id
_entity_poly.type
_entity_poly.pdbx_seq_one_letter_code
_entity_poly.pdbx_strand_id
1 'polypeptide(L)'
;MGSGFLDDMGSFRIEHGEKNRLNYFPLAAENGVMASITPELKGDLKRDQNSFVLPPASEEDLRSGMAGRNFWCRFENGELWSAAGMSAAQIAEEFTPAEEKCIVEAGLLWHRTVRENRTRQLRAAVTSWVPSANGTVEIMQVMLENCGEETLRLTPTAAIPLYGRSADNLRDHRHVTSLLNRAESRKEGVILTPTYSFDERGHTPNQRSYFVFGITEDGKSAEAVCADLDRYTGEGSLIMPEWVAKELPGDSLGGETAGKETIGALRFPETELRPGEKREYDILVGTAEDKAAAEQIAAVWLSLYRIRISLEETKLWWDQVNPIRTHTGDSDFDNILRWIGIQPTLRRIYGCSFLPHHDYGKGGRGWRDLWQDSLGLLLSEPETVADDLVAYFGGVRLDGTNATIIGNRPGEFKADRNGIQRVWMDHGYWPVLTIWQYIQQTGDIEILLRVAPFFQDGLGMRGTQRDAIQAKRSCTGTVAEHMLLEQLTAFCEAGEHGLLRLRDADWNDALDMAPQRGESGAFTSAYAGSMELLAKMLETLRQTGKCSSIDLPKRFAILLGEEDNWASIASRREKLNRFCTQCIQIPDDDRIQIPLDKIVRHLDLCADTLKAIIREKAWIQTEQDGWFNSYYDNYGTPLECGTPGQERMMLTGQVFTILGGVATKSEIPQIYHAARRLLYARQAGGFRLNTRLNPEDFQIGRMLAFAYGHKENGAVFSHMSVMFAYALYSRGYAREGFSAIEPIWRLALDSEKSRIYPGIPEYFAPDGRGMYPYLTGSAAWMMLCVVQEMFGVRGENGALCLRPQLLPEQFDVRNRTSIILKFGGKAFKIVYTLLERLEPSEYTIVKAELDNMPIADGRILPSEMGALDKEKIHIVEAWLGRKVQ
;
A
#
# COMPACT_ATOMS: atom_id res chain seq x y z
N MET A 1 3.37 10.14 -30.54
CA MET A 1 3.94 9.33 -29.46
C MET A 1 2.76 8.62 -28.81
N GLY A 2 2.86 7.33 -28.50
CA GLY A 2 1.79 6.61 -27.79
C GLY A 2 1.89 6.83 -26.28
N SER A 3 0.93 6.29 -25.51
CA SER A 3 1.03 6.23 -24.03
C SER A 3 2.27 5.46 -23.60
N GLY A 4 2.98 5.94 -22.57
CA GLY A 4 4.19 5.30 -22.06
C GLY A 4 5.07 6.24 -21.24
N PHE A 5 6.23 5.73 -20.79
CA PHE A 5 7.20 6.54 -20.05
C PHE A 5 7.88 7.57 -20.96
N LEU A 6 8.12 8.76 -20.42
CA LEU A 6 8.73 9.90 -21.11
C LEU A 6 10.24 9.99 -20.84
N ASP A 7 10.68 9.50 -19.70
CA ASP A 7 12.05 9.61 -19.19
C ASP A 7 12.40 8.41 -18.30
N ASP A 8 13.59 8.40 -17.75
CA ASP A 8 14.10 7.42 -16.78
C ASP A 8 13.79 7.81 -15.32
N MET A 9 13.06 8.93 -15.12
CA MET A 9 12.57 9.39 -13.82
C MET A 9 11.16 8.88 -13.49
N GLY A 10 10.56 8.09 -14.40
CA GLY A 10 9.23 7.52 -14.25
C GLY A 10 8.10 8.46 -14.66
N SER A 11 8.37 9.58 -15.34
CA SER A 11 7.31 10.40 -15.91
C SER A 11 6.57 9.62 -16.99
N PHE A 12 5.23 9.63 -16.91
CA PHE A 12 4.37 8.81 -17.77
C PHE A 12 3.34 9.69 -18.48
N ARG A 13 2.98 9.33 -19.71
CA ARG A 13 2.01 10.06 -20.54
C ARG A 13 0.90 9.14 -21.01
N ILE A 14 -0.34 9.64 -20.95
CA ILE A 14 -1.54 9.04 -21.55
C ILE A 14 -2.07 10.02 -22.59
N GLU A 15 -2.11 9.58 -23.86
CA GLU A 15 -2.54 10.40 -25.00
C GLU A 15 -4.06 10.63 -25.04
N HIS A 16 -4.84 9.77 -24.40
CA HIS A 16 -6.30 9.76 -24.44
C HIS A 16 -6.88 9.78 -23.03
N GLY A 17 -6.61 10.88 -22.29
CA GLY A 17 -7.17 11.09 -20.95
C GLY A 17 -8.69 11.16 -20.94
N GLU A 18 -9.31 11.63 -22.05
CA GLU A 18 -10.76 11.63 -22.24
C GLU A 18 -11.38 10.22 -22.21
N LYS A 19 -10.62 9.19 -22.57
CA LYS A 19 -11.01 7.78 -22.48
C LYS A 19 -10.72 7.17 -21.11
N ASN A 20 -9.95 7.86 -20.28
CA ASN A 20 -9.48 7.41 -18.98
C ASN A 20 -9.96 8.31 -17.82
N ARG A 21 -11.14 8.91 -17.96
CA ARG A 21 -11.72 9.92 -17.04
C ARG A 21 -11.78 9.50 -15.58
N LEU A 22 -11.89 8.17 -15.33
CA LEU A 22 -12.00 7.59 -13.99
C LEU A 22 -10.65 7.13 -13.42
N ASN A 23 -9.56 7.27 -14.16
CA ASN A 23 -8.25 6.98 -13.62
C ASN A 23 -7.92 8.05 -12.56
N TYR A 24 -7.84 7.65 -11.32
CA TYR A 24 -7.49 8.55 -10.23
C TYR A 24 -6.05 8.34 -9.79
N PHE A 25 -5.42 9.42 -9.40
CA PHE A 25 -4.00 9.55 -9.12
C PHE A 25 -3.79 10.10 -7.72
N PRO A 26 -2.84 9.58 -6.91
CA PRO A 26 -2.55 10.10 -5.58
C PRO A 26 -1.67 11.34 -5.63
N LEU A 27 -1.99 12.33 -4.80
CA LEU A 27 -1.11 13.46 -4.48
C LEU A 27 -1.01 13.55 -2.95
N ALA A 28 0.19 13.60 -2.39
CA ALA A 28 0.33 13.58 -0.95
C ALA A 28 1.64 14.21 -0.46
N ALA A 29 1.62 14.66 0.79
CA ALA A 29 2.81 14.90 1.60
C ALA A 29 2.83 13.98 2.81
N GLU A 30 3.98 13.57 3.28
CA GLU A 30 4.11 12.55 4.33
C GLU A 30 3.39 12.92 5.64
N ASN A 31 3.43 14.16 6.07
CA ASN A 31 2.73 14.64 7.26
C ASN A 31 1.74 15.78 6.94
N GLY A 32 1.24 15.80 5.72
CA GLY A 32 0.41 16.87 5.21
C GLY A 32 -0.98 16.42 4.77
N VAL A 33 -1.44 17.06 3.70
CA VAL A 33 -2.69 16.67 3.04
C VAL A 33 -2.46 15.57 2.03
N MET A 34 -3.52 14.86 1.72
CA MET A 34 -3.55 13.79 0.72
C MET A 34 -4.78 13.96 -0.17
N ALA A 35 -4.60 13.76 -1.45
CA ALA A 35 -5.63 13.97 -2.46
C ALA A 35 -5.74 12.82 -3.44
N SER A 36 -6.87 12.75 -4.11
CA SER A 36 -7.04 12.02 -5.36
C SER A 36 -7.40 13.00 -6.47
N ILE A 37 -6.92 12.75 -7.69
CA ILE A 37 -7.21 13.59 -8.85
C ILE A 37 -7.40 12.75 -10.11
N THR A 38 -8.35 13.14 -10.95
CA THR A 38 -8.62 12.50 -12.25
C THR A 38 -8.25 13.42 -13.41
N PRO A 39 -8.28 12.94 -14.68
CA PRO A 39 -8.12 13.80 -15.86
C PRO A 39 -9.15 14.94 -15.99
N GLU A 40 -10.27 14.86 -15.24
CA GLU A 40 -11.29 15.90 -15.12
C GLU A 40 -11.16 16.72 -13.84
N LEU A 41 -10.01 16.63 -13.17
CA LEU A 41 -9.68 17.29 -11.89
C LEU A 41 -10.66 16.95 -10.75
N LYS A 42 -11.46 15.91 -10.89
CA LYS A 42 -12.31 15.35 -9.83
C LYS A 42 -11.48 14.58 -8.82
N GLY A 43 -12.02 14.45 -7.62
CA GLY A 43 -11.42 13.72 -6.52
C GLY A 43 -11.41 14.53 -5.24
N ASP A 44 -11.05 13.88 -4.14
CA ASP A 44 -11.02 14.50 -2.82
C ASP A 44 -9.66 15.16 -2.49
N LEU A 45 -9.68 15.93 -1.40
CA LEU A 45 -8.50 16.44 -0.71
C LEU A 45 -8.81 16.44 0.78
N LYS A 46 -7.92 15.87 1.59
CA LYS A 46 -8.13 15.74 3.04
C LYS A 46 -6.81 15.75 3.80
N ARG A 47 -6.90 16.03 5.08
CA ARG A 47 -5.81 15.76 6.03
C ARG A 47 -5.95 14.39 6.70
N ASP A 48 -7.19 14.07 7.07
CA ASP A 48 -7.60 12.82 7.70
C ASP A 48 -9.10 12.59 7.42
N GLN A 49 -9.67 11.50 7.96
CA GLN A 49 -11.07 11.12 7.72
C GLN A 49 -12.10 12.10 8.29
N ASN A 50 -11.70 12.92 9.24
CA ASN A 50 -12.56 13.94 9.88
C ASN A 50 -12.36 15.35 9.33
N SER A 51 -11.39 15.53 8.42
CA SER A 51 -10.94 16.84 7.94
C SER A 51 -10.75 16.85 6.42
N PHE A 52 -11.87 16.75 5.69
CA PHE A 52 -11.88 16.88 4.23
C PHE A 52 -11.93 18.34 3.83
N VAL A 53 -11.04 18.74 2.95
CA VAL A 53 -11.00 20.07 2.32
C VAL A 53 -12.00 20.14 1.18
N LEU A 54 -11.91 19.18 0.23
CA LEU A 54 -12.90 18.96 -0.81
C LEU A 54 -13.89 17.87 -0.36
N PRO A 55 -15.10 17.81 -0.97
CA PRO A 55 -16.04 16.74 -0.70
C PRO A 55 -15.39 15.37 -0.88
N PRO A 56 -15.63 14.42 0.04
CA PRO A 56 -15.22 13.03 -0.14
C PRO A 56 -15.75 12.49 -1.47
N ALA A 57 -14.93 11.71 -2.17
CA ALA A 57 -15.29 11.12 -3.44
C ALA A 57 -15.09 9.60 -3.41
N SER A 58 -16.13 8.82 -3.73
CA SER A 58 -16.05 7.41 -4.07
C SER A 58 -15.82 7.22 -5.56
N GLU A 59 -15.64 5.97 -6.00
CA GLU A 59 -15.57 5.70 -7.45
C GLU A 59 -16.89 6.03 -8.16
N GLU A 60 -18.03 5.85 -7.47
CA GLU A 60 -19.35 6.27 -7.99
C GLU A 60 -19.46 7.78 -8.10
N ASP A 61 -18.91 8.52 -7.14
CA ASP A 61 -18.92 9.99 -7.17
C ASP A 61 -18.09 10.55 -8.32
N LEU A 62 -17.01 9.88 -8.72
CA LEU A 62 -16.24 10.24 -9.92
C LEU A 62 -17.07 10.13 -11.19
N ARG A 63 -18.06 9.23 -11.23
CA ARG A 63 -18.96 9.05 -12.38
C ARG A 63 -20.12 10.04 -12.37
N SER A 64 -20.76 10.22 -11.22
CA SER A 64 -22.01 10.99 -11.06
C SER A 64 -21.79 12.38 -10.50
N GLY A 65 -20.72 12.58 -9.72
CA GLY A 65 -20.43 13.85 -9.08
C GLY A 65 -19.85 14.88 -10.05
N MET A 66 -20.37 16.10 -9.93
CA MET A 66 -19.90 17.25 -10.69
C MET A 66 -18.91 18.10 -9.89
N ALA A 67 -18.82 17.89 -8.56
CA ALA A 67 -17.94 18.63 -7.70
C ALA A 67 -16.47 18.18 -7.91
N GLY A 68 -15.62 19.16 -8.14
CA GLY A 68 -14.20 18.97 -8.35
C GLY A 68 -13.51 20.31 -8.52
N ARG A 69 -12.22 20.28 -8.70
CA ARG A 69 -11.47 21.49 -9.04
C ARG A 69 -11.81 21.91 -10.45
N ASN A 70 -12.06 23.20 -10.67
CA ASN A 70 -12.34 23.72 -12.00
C ASN A 70 -11.65 25.05 -12.24
N PHE A 71 -11.38 25.34 -13.51
CA PHE A 71 -10.89 26.63 -13.98
C PHE A 71 -11.61 26.98 -15.27
N TRP A 72 -12.36 28.09 -15.22
CA TRP A 72 -13.21 28.58 -16.29
C TRP A 72 -12.52 29.66 -17.09
N CYS A 73 -12.75 29.61 -18.40
CA CYS A 73 -12.48 30.70 -19.31
C CYS A 73 -13.81 31.15 -19.90
N ARG A 74 -14.26 32.37 -19.54
CA ARG A 74 -15.41 32.99 -20.17
C ARG A 74 -14.94 33.95 -21.24
N PHE A 75 -15.32 33.70 -22.50
CA PHE A 75 -14.96 34.55 -23.64
C PHE A 75 -15.89 35.76 -23.74
N GLU A 76 -15.48 36.82 -24.50
CA GLU A 76 -16.28 38.04 -24.72
C GLU A 76 -17.70 37.78 -25.21
N ASN A 77 -17.91 36.77 -26.04
CA ASN A 77 -19.22 36.38 -26.54
C ASN A 77 -20.10 35.64 -25.52
N GLY A 78 -19.64 35.46 -24.31
CA GLY A 78 -20.34 34.77 -23.22
C GLY A 78 -20.15 33.23 -23.21
N GLU A 79 -19.40 32.67 -24.16
CA GLU A 79 -19.06 31.24 -24.19
C GLU A 79 -18.24 30.85 -22.95
N LEU A 80 -18.63 29.73 -22.33
CA LEU A 80 -17.90 29.16 -21.19
C LEU A 80 -17.12 27.91 -21.61
N TRP A 81 -15.85 27.88 -21.31
CA TRP A 81 -14.99 26.72 -21.48
C TRP A 81 -14.28 26.39 -20.17
N SER A 82 -14.15 25.09 -19.88
CA SER A 82 -13.54 24.56 -18.66
C SER A 82 -12.20 23.88 -18.97
N ALA A 83 -11.13 24.27 -18.29
CA ALA A 83 -9.85 23.60 -18.35
C ALA A 83 -9.91 22.15 -17.79
N ALA A 84 -10.91 21.85 -16.95
CA ALA A 84 -11.20 20.50 -16.47
C ALA A 84 -11.99 19.65 -17.51
N GLY A 85 -12.52 20.26 -18.57
CA GLY A 85 -13.38 19.59 -19.54
C GLY A 85 -14.83 19.44 -19.08
N MET A 86 -15.27 20.27 -18.14
CA MET A 86 -16.54 20.10 -17.40
C MET A 86 -17.57 21.17 -17.69
N SER A 87 -17.48 21.93 -18.80
CA SER A 87 -18.58 22.81 -19.21
C SER A 87 -19.72 22.00 -19.82
N ALA A 88 -20.94 22.53 -19.73
CA ALA A 88 -22.12 21.90 -20.34
C ALA A 88 -21.92 21.62 -21.86
N ALA A 89 -21.24 22.53 -22.55
CA ALA A 89 -20.91 22.36 -23.97
C ALA A 89 -19.94 21.20 -24.21
N GLN A 90 -18.85 21.12 -23.39
CA GLN A 90 -17.87 20.04 -23.51
C GLN A 90 -18.49 18.67 -23.17
N ILE A 91 -19.36 18.60 -22.14
CA ILE A 91 -20.08 17.37 -21.79
C ILE A 91 -21.05 16.95 -22.89
N ALA A 92 -21.69 17.88 -23.57
CA ALA A 92 -22.60 17.58 -24.70
C ALA A 92 -21.85 17.00 -25.91
N GLU A 93 -20.56 17.29 -26.06
CA GLU A 93 -19.71 16.77 -27.12
C GLU A 93 -19.05 15.42 -26.79
N GLU A 94 -19.16 14.93 -25.56
CA GLU A 94 -18.62 13.62 -25.18
C GLU A 94 -19.11 12.50 -26.10
N PHE A 95 -18.20 11.61 -26.45
CA PHE A 95 -18.44 10.47 -27.35
C PHE A 95 -18.83 10.86 -28.78
N THR A 96 -18.69 12.13 -29.13
CA THR A 96 -18.88 12.61 -30.53
C THR A 96 -17.51 12.86 -31.19
N PRO A 97 -17.47 13.05 -32.53
CA PRO A 97 -16.22 13.45 -33.21
C PRO A 97 -15.68 14.82 -32.78
N ALA A 98 -16.50 15.66 -32.14
CA ALA A 98 -16.14 16.96 -31.61
C ALA A 98 -15.47 16.88 -30.24
N GLU A 99 -15.50 15.74 -29.56
CA GLU A 99 -14.92 15.56 -28.24
C GLU A 99 -13.48 16.06 -28.16
N GLU A 100 -13.20 16.89 -27.14
CA GLU A 100 -11.88 17.43 -26.92
C GLU A 100 -10.93 16.35 -26.42
N LYS A 101 -9.71 16.32 -26.99
CA LYS A 101 -8.67 15.45 -26.50
C LYS A 101 -8.07 15.98 -25.20
N CYS A 102 -7.76 15.06 -24.30
CA CYS A 102 -7.05 15.31 -23.06
C CYS A 102 -5.75 14.52 -23.05
N ILE A 103 -4.63 15.20 -22.92
CA ILE A 103 -3.35 14.56 -22.64
C ILE A 103 -3.12 14.62 -21.15
N VAL A 104 -2.71 13.49 -20.56
CA VAL A 104 -2.31 13.43 -19.16
C VAL A 104 -0.84 13.09 -19.06
N GLU A 105 -0.11 13.86 -18.29
CA GLU A 105 1.26 13.56 -17.87
C GLU A 105 1.29 13.42 -16.36
N ALA A 106 2.01 12.46 -15.84
CA ALA A 106 2.18 12.26 -14.42
C ALA A 106 3.58 11.73 -14.12
N GLY A 107 4.11 12.06 -12.97
CA GLY A 107 5.32 11.48 -12.43
C GLY A 107 5.08 11.16 -10.96
N LEU A 108 6.14 10.94 -10.19
CA LEU A 108 5.99 10.60 -8.78
C LEU A 108 5.32 11.76 -8.03
N LEU A 109 4.01 11.58 -7.74
CA LEU A 109 3.13 12.50 -7.00
C LEU A 109 2.96 13.92 -7.59
N TRP A 110 3.03 14.05 -8.89
CA TRP A 110 2.52 15.23 -9.61
C TRP A 110 1.69 14.77 -10.81
N HIS A 111 0.68 15.58 -11.16
CA HIS A 111 -0.28 15.27 -12.22
C HIS A 111 -0.53 16.49 -13.08
N ARG A 112 -0.59 16.32 -14.40
CA ARG A 112 -0.81 17.39 -15.35
C ARG A 112 -1.81 16.95 -16.41
N THR A 113 -2.81 17.77 -16.64
CA THR A 113 -3.73 17.63 -17.78
C THR A 113 -3.51 18.74 -18.80
N VAL A 114 -3.60 18.40 -20.08
CA VAL A 114 -3.53 19.37 -21.16
C VAL A 114 -4.76 19.20 -22.04
N ARG A 115 -5.54 20.26 -22.19
CA ARG A 115 -6.73 20.35 -23.05
C ARG A 115 -6.61 21.54 -24.00
N GLU A 116 -7.22 21.40 -25.16
CA GLU A 116 -7.24 22.47 -26.15
C GLU A 116 -8.66 22.66 -26.68
N ASN A 117 -9.19 23.88 -26.51
CA ASN A 117 -10.38 24.35 -27.21
C ASN A 117 -10.00 24.57 -28.66
N ARG A 118 -10.42 23.68 -29.57
CA ARG A 118 -10.03 23.72 -30.96
C ARG A 118 -10.65 24.90 -31.72
N THR A 119 -11.85 25.33 -31.33
CA THR A 119 -12.56 26.46 -31.94
C THR A 119 -11.87 27.78 -31.66
N ARG A 120 -11.43 27.96 -30.42
CA ARG A 120 -10.73 29.17 -29.97
C ARG A 120 -9.22 29.04 -30.00
N GLN A 121 -8.70 27.86 -30.27
CA GLN A 121 -7.26 27.56 -30.23
C GLN A 121 -6.60 27.99 -28.92
N LEU A 122 -7.36 27.88 -27.82
CA LEU A 122 -6.87 28.10 -26.45
C LEU A 122 -6.49 26.76 -25.83
N ARG A 123 -5.25 26.66 -25.40
CA ARG A 123 -4.72 25.48 -24.66
C ARG A 123 -4.64 25.81 -23.17
N ALA A 124 -5.11 24.90 -22.32
CA ALA A 124 -4.88 24.93 -20.89
C ALA A 124 -4.07 23.72 -20.45
N ALA A 125 -3.01 23.96 -19.66
CA ALA A 125 -2.27 22.95 -18.94
C ALA A 125 -2.49 23.17 -17.45
N VAL A 126 -3.05 22.16 -16.75
CA VAL A 126 -3.29 22.21 -15.31
C VAL A 126 -2.38 21.22 -14.63
N THR A 127 -1.44 21.72 -13.83
CA THR A 127 -0.49 20.90 -13.06
C THR A 127 -0.87 20.94 -11.59
N SER A 128 -1.02 19.76 -10.95
CA SER A 128 -1.40 19.64 -9.54
C SER A 128 -0.37 18.82 -8.78
N TRP A 129 -0.03 19.28 -7.57
CA TRP A 129 0.86 18.57 -6.64
C TRP A 129 0.60 19.01 -5.19
N VAL A 130 1.06 18.21 -4.24
CA VAL A 130 1.15 18.56 -2.84
C VAL A 130 2.64 18.72 -2.51
N PRO A 131 3.10 19.89 -2.02
CA PRO A 131 4.50 20.08 -1.64
C PRO A 131 4.98 19.03 -0.64
N SER A 132 6.15 18.45 -0.89
CA SER A 132 6.63 17.17 -0.37
C SER A 132 6.61 17.01 1.15
N ALA A 133 7.19 17.92 1.90
CA ALA A 133 7.31 17.79 3.35
C ALA A 133 6.29 18.68 4.06
N ASN A 134 5.42 18.09 4.91
CA ASN A 134 4.45 18.81 5.72
C ASN A 134 3.49 19.73 4.92
N GLY A 135 3.26 19.41 3.65
CA GLY A 135 2.41 20.21 2.78
C GLY A 135 0.96 20.20 3.27
N THR A 136 0.46 21.38 3.70
CA THR A 136 -0.93 21.57 4.09
C THR A 136 -1.77 22.14 2.95
N VAL A 137 -1.16 22.25 1.77
CA VAL A 137 -1.77 22.79 0.55
C VAL A 137 -1.59 21.82 -0.61
N GLU A 138 -2.59 21.76 -1.46
CA GLU A 138 -2.47 21.31 -2.85
C GLU A 138 -2.33 22.56 -3.71
N ILE A 139 -1.42 22.53 -4.67
CA ILE A 139 -1.22 23.59 -5.65
C ILE A 139 -1.79 23.13 -6.97
N MET A 140 -2.67 23.95 -7.56
CA MET A 140 -3.20 23.81 -8.90
C MET A 140 -2.70 24.98 -9.73
N GLN A 141 -1.68 24.73 -10.56
CA GLN A 141 -1.13 25.72 -11.48
C GLN A 141 -1.81 25.57 -12.84
N VAL A 142 -2.39 26.66 -13.33
CA VAL A 142 -3.08 26.70 -14.62
C VAL A 142 -2.31 27.60 -15.57
N MET A 143 -1.86 27.04 -16.69
CA MET A 143 -1.23 27.80 -17.76
C MET A 143 -2.18 27.84 -18.95
N LEU A 144 -2.60 29.02 -19.36
CA LEU A 144 -3.36 29.27 -20.59
C LEU A 144 -2.40 29.73 -21.69
N GLU A 145 -2.55 29.17 -22.89
CA GLU A 145 -1.75 29.49 -24.07
C GLU A 145 -2.65 29.72 -25.27
N ASN A 146 -2.53 30.87 -25.90
CA ASN A 146 -3.18 31.12 -27.18
C ASN A 146 -2.36 30.47 -28.32
N CYS A 147 -2.87 29.37 -28.88
CA CYS A 147 -2.24 28.64 -29.98
C CYS A 147 -2.75 29.09 -31.34
N GLY A 148 -3.65 30.08 -31.38
CA GLY A 148 -4.27 30.61 -32.58
C GLY A 148 -3.53 31.80 -33.17
N GLU A 149 -4.12 32.38 -34.22
CA GLU A 149 -3.59 33.57 -34.92
C GLU A 149 -4.31 34.85 -34.49
N GLU A 150 -5.44 34.76 -33.78
CA GLU A 150 -6.21 35.88 -33.30
C GLU A 150 -5.99 36.15 -31.83
N THR A 151 -6.09 37.41 -31.41
CA THR A 151 -6.03 37.77 -29.97
C THR A 151 -7.29 37.31 -29.25
N LEU A 152 -7.15 36.59 -28.18
CA LEU A 152 -8.24 36.13 -27.33
C LEU A 152 -8.45 37.06 -26.14
N ARG A 153 -9.71 37.38 -25.84
CA ARG A 153 -10.11 38.07 -24.62
C ARG A 153 -11.00 37.15 -23.80
N LEU A 154 -10.66 36.97 -22.55
CA LEU A 154 -11.37 36.06 -21.66
C LEU A 154 -11.26 36.48 -20.20
N THR A 155 -12.28 36.13 -19.40
CA THR A 155 -12.29 36.28 -17.95
C THR A 155 -12.02 34.92 -17.28
N PRO A 156 -10.82 34.72 -16.66
CA PRO A 156 -10.50 33.47 -15.99
C PRO A 156 -11.12 33.38 -14.62
N THR A 157 -11.58 32.20 -14.22
CA THR A 157 -12.20 31.98 -12.91
C THR A 157 -11.84 30.59 -12.36
N ALA A 158 -11.13 30.55 -11.24
CA ALA A 158 -10.96 29.28 -10.48
C ALA A 158 -12.20 29.01 -9.64
N ALA A 159 -12.61 27.76 -9.51
CA ALA A 159 -13.77 27.38 -8.72
C ALA A 159 -13.55 26.01 -8.05
N ILE A 160 -13.42 26.00 -6.73
CA ILE A 160 -13.12 24.81 -5.95
C ILE A 160 -14.09 24.73 -4.75
N PRO A 161 -14.93 23.66 -4.65
CA PRO A 161 -15.82 23.47 -3.50
C PRO A 161 -15.01 23.26 -2.22
N LEU A 162 -15.41 23.91 -1.14
CA LEU A 162 -14.88 23.69 0.20
C LEU A 162 -15.90 22.92 1.04
N TYR A 163 -15.48 21.77 1.59
CA TYR A 163 -16.35 20.92 2.38
C TYR A 163 -16.21 21.13 3.89
N GLY A 164 -14.98 21.08 4.40
CA GLY A 164 -14.63 21.44 5.79
C GLY A 164 -15.21 20.53 6.86
N ARG A 165 -15.45 19.23 6.57
CA ARG A 165 -16.14 18.28 7.45
C ARG A 165 -15.60 16.87 7.36
N SER A 166 -16.11 15.98 8.24
CA SER A 166 -15.87 14.55 8.19
C SER A 166 -16.53 13.88 6.96
N ALA A 167 -15.96 12.80 6.47
CA ALA A 167 -16.56 11.97 5.43
C ALA A 167 -17.96 11.45 5.82
N ASP A 168 -18.19 11.20 7.09
CA ASP A 168 -19.49 10.71 7.60
C ASP A 168 -20.64 11.67 7.30
N ASN A 169 -20.37 12.96 7.10
CA ASN A 169 -21.39 13.97 6.86
C ASN A 169 -21.81 14.10 5.36
N LEU A 170 -21.22 13.29 4.48
CA LEU A 170 -21.54 13.42 3.05
C LEU A 170 -22.97 12.99 2.70
N ARG A 171 -23.42 11.88 3.24
CA ARG A 171 -24.75 11.30 2.96
C ARG A 171 -25.77 11.70 4.02
N ASP A 172 -25.35 11.59 5.28
CA ASP A 172 -26.19 11.91 6.42
C ASP A 172 -25.92 13.33 6.89
N HIS A 173 -26.95 14.10 7.18
CA HIS A 173 -26.86 15.42 7.78
C HIS A 173 -26.07 16.49 6.99
N ARG A 174 -25.79 16.29 5.69
CA ARG A 174 -25.01 17.28 4.91
C ARG A 174 -25.58 18.69 5.03
N HIS A 175 -26.91 18.84 4.87
CA HIS A 175 -27.58 20.14 5.03
C HIS A 175 -27.41 20.70 6.44
N VAL A 176 -27.60 19.87 7.49
CA VAL A 176 -27.48 20.33 8.88
C VAL A 176 -26.05 20.74 9.20
N THR A 177 -25.07 19.99 8.74
CA THR A 177 -23.65 20.32 9.01
C THR A 177 -23.17 21.53 8.21
N SER A 178 -23.75 21.84 7.04
CA SER A 178 -23.44 23.09 6.32
C SER A 178 -23.86 24.33 7.11
N LEU A 179 -24.88 24.24 7.99
CA LEU A 179 -25.27 25.34 8.87
C LEU A 179 -24.19 25.75 9.86
N LEU A 180 -23.21 24.89 10.10
CA LEU A 180 -22.03 25.15 10.95
C LEU A 180 -20.98 25.99 10.23
N ASN A 181 -21.03 26.08 8.92
CA ASN A 181 -20.04 26.79 8.10
C ASN A 181 -20.03 28.28 8.37
N ARG A 182 -18.81 28.83 8.43
CA ARG A 182 -18.54 30.29 8.47
C ARG A 182 -17.46 30.54 7.43
N ALA A 183 -17.86 31.08 6.29
CA ALA A 183 -16.93 31.39 5.20
C ALA A 183 -16.68 32.88 5.16
N GLU A 184 -15.44 33.30 5.01
CA GLU A 184 -15.03 34.69 4.86
C GLU A 184 -14.37 34.88 3.50
N SER A 185 -14.89 35.89 2.77
CA SER A 185 -14.33 36.31 1.48
C SER A 185 -13.21 37.34 1.71
N ARG A 186 -12.05 37.04 1.19
CA ARG A 186 -10.82 37.83 1.29
C ARG A 186 -10.29 38.23 -0.08
N LYS A 187 -9.36 39.13 -0.12
CA LYS A 187 -8.68 39.52 -1.35
C LYS A 187 -7.93 38.34 -1.98
N GLU A 188 -7.32 37.52 -1.15
CA GLU A 188 -6.57 36.34 -1.56
C GLU A 188 -7.46 35.15 -1.95
N GLY A 189 -8.72 35.12 -1.47
CA GLY A 189 -9.67 34.05 -1.72
C GLY A 189 -10.67 33.82 -0.61
N VAL A 190 -10.98 32.58 -0.27
CA VAL A 190 -12.02 32.18 0.70
C VAL A 190 -11.40 31.36 1.82
N ILE A 191 -11.76 31.66 3.07
CA ILE A 191 -11.45 30.85 4.25
C ILE A 191 -12.76 30.36 4.86
N LEU A 192 -12.90 29.05 5.01
CA LEU A 192 -14.01 28.38 5.68
C LEU A 192 -13.54 27.92 7.07
N THR A 193 -14.23 28.35 8.12
CA THR A 193 -14.00 27.88 9.50
C THR A 193 -15.33 27.41 10.10
N PRO A 194 -15.66 26.11 10.04
CA PRO A 194 -16.85 25.59 10.71
C PRO A 194 -16.81 25.85 12.22
N THR A 195 -17.95 26.06 12.84
CA THR A 195 -18.04 26.30 14.30
C THR A 195 -17.80 25.02 15.11
N TYR A 196 -18.27 23.87 14.61
CA TYR A 196 -18.12 22.56 15.22
C TYR A 196 -17.69 21.54 14.19
N SER A 197 -16.93 20.53 14.62
CA SER A 197 -16.78 19.26 13.93
C SER A 197 -17.86 18.30 14.40
N PHE A 198 -18.38 17.49 13.47
CA PHE A 198 -19.33 16.42 13.74
C PHE A 198 -18.80 15.15 13.09
N ASP A 199 -18.35 14.19 13.88
CA ASP A 199 -17.80 12.92 13.46
C ASP A 199 -18.31 11.78 14.34
N GLU A 200 -17.80 10.57 14.14
CA GLU A 200 -18.18 9.38 14.94
C GLU A 200 -17.96 9.54 16.46
N ARG A 201 -17.16 10.50 16.90
CA ARG A 201 -16.90 10.80 18.31
C ARG A 201 -17.91 11.77 18.90
N GLY A 202 -18.80 12.32 18.07
CA GLY A 202 -19.81 13.30 18.42
C GLY A 202 -19.41 14.74 18.04
N HIS A 203 -19.99 15.74 18.70
CA HIS A 203 -19.76 17.15 18.45
C HIS A 203 -18.60 17.67 19.29
N THR A 204 -17.65 18.31 18.63
CA THR A 204 -16.55 19.03 19.31
C THR A 204 -16.38 20.42 18.68
N PRO A 205 -15.96 21.45 19.43
CA PRO A 205 -15.59 22.74 18.84
C PRO A 205 -14.53 22.53 17.75
N ASN A 206 -14.79 23.08 16.57
CA ASN A 206 -13.82 22.98 15.48
C ASN A 206 -12.67 23.95 15.72
N GLN A 207 -11.46 23.50 15.42
CA GLN A 207 -10.24 24.31 15.55
C GLN A 207 -9.53 24.48 14.21
N ARG A 208 -10.14 24.05 13.09
CA ARG A 208 -9.50 23.97 11.79
C ARG A 208 -10.14 24.89 10.77
N SER A 209 -9.32 25.51 9.94
CA SER A 209 -9.76 26.31 8.80
C SER A 209 -9.37 25.62 7.48
N TYR A 210 -10.20 25.87 6.47
CA TYR A 210 -10.04 25.35 5.11
C TYR A 210 -10.04 26.54 4.15
N PHE A 211 -9.27 26.49 3.08
CA PHE A 211 -9.13 27.68 2.23
C PHE A 211 -8.91 27.34 0.75
N VAL A 212 -9.30 28.31 -0.08
CA VAL A 212 -8.89 28.44 -1.48
C VAL A 212 -8.33 29.83 -1.66
N PHE A 213 -7.06 29.93 -2.07
CA PHE A 213 -6.38 31.18 -2.40
C PHE A 213 -5.90 31.14 -3.84
N GLY A 214 -5.68 32.32 -4.45
CA GLY A 214 -5.15 32.34 -5.81
C GLY A 214 -4.50 33.68 -6.17
N ILE A 215 -3.49 33.57 -7.07
CA ILE A 215 -2.80 34.71 -7.66
C ILE A 215 -2.55 34.50 -9.15
N THR A 216 -2.36 35.59 -9.87
CA THR A 216 -1.87 35.60 -11.25
C THR A 216 -0.35 35.62 -11.28
N GLU A 217 0.27 35.37 -12.46
CA GLU A 217 1.72 35.38 -12.66
C GLU A 217 2.41 36.71 -12.32
N ASP A 218 1.65 37.85 -12.31
CA ASP A 218 2.13 39.16 -11.92
C ASP A 218 1.80 39.52 -10.45
N GLY A 219 1.38 38.48 -9.65
CA GLY A 219 1.11 38.63 -8.23
C GLY A 219 -0.20 39.32 -7.87
N LYS A 220 -1.12 39.50 -8.82
CA LYS A 220 -2.42 40.09 -8.58
C LYS A 220 -3.39 39.07 -8.00
N SER A 221 -4.20 39.53 -7.04
CA SER A 221 -5.31 38.73 -6.49
C SER A 221 -6.52 38.74 -7.44
N ALA A 222 -7.53 37.93 -7.13
CA ALA A 222 -8.81 37.90 -7.81
C ALA A 222 -9.50 39.29 -7.70
N GLU A 223 -10.24 39.71 -8.73
CA GLU A 223 -11.07 40.95 -8.74
C GLU A 223 -12.39 40.71 -8.01
N ALA A 224 -12.94 39.52 -8.09
CA ALA A 224 -14.16 39.13 -7.42
C ALA A 224 -14.05 37.76 -6.81
N VAL A 225 -14.63 37.55 -5.65
CA VAL A 225 -14.66 36.32 -4.89
C VAL A 225 -16.10 35.94 -4.59
N CYS A 226 -16.44 34.64 -4.63
CA CYS A 226 -17.73 34.12 -4.19
C CYS A 226 -17.51 32.93 -3.26
N ALA A 227 -18.07 32.97 -2.06
CA ALA A 227 -17.97 31.94 -1.03
C ALA A 227 -19.24 31.07 -0.92
N ASP A 228 -20.37 31.52 -1.43
CA ASP A 228 -21.67 30.82 -1.37
C ASP A 228 -21.88 29.95 -2.61
N LEU A 229 -21.97 28.62 -2.43
CA LEU A 229 -22.17 27.67 -3.51
C LEU A 229 -23.53 27.88 -4.21
N ASP A 230 -24.61 28.22 -3.46
CA ASP A 230 -25.93 28.42 -4.06
C ASP A 230 -25.90 29.68 -4.95
N ARG A 231 -25.23 30.73 -4.51
CA ARG A 231 -25.05 31.95 -5.30
C ARG A 231 -24.16 31.73 -6.51
N TYR A 232 -23.15 30.89 -6.38
CA TYR A 232 -22.25 30.55 -7.49
C TYR A 232 -22.98 29.81 -8.59
N THR A 233 -23.78 28.80 -8.23
CA THR A 233 -24.55 28.00 -9.20
C THR A 233 -25.76 28.77 -9.74
N GLY A 234 -26.46 29.52 -8.88
CA GLY A 234 -27.69 30.23 -9.22
C GLY A 234 -28.75 29.30 -9.79
N GLU A 235 -29.45 29.72 -10.83
CA GLU A 235 -30.39 28.88 -11.59
C GLU A 235 -29.67 27.90 -12.56
N GLY A 236 -28.35 27.94 -12.61
CA GLY A 236 -27.53 27.00 -13.40
C GLY A 236 -27.14 25.77 -12.61
N SER A 237 -25.90 25.32 -12.81
CA SER A 237 -25.33 24.17 -12.12
C SER A 237 -23.79 24.31 -12.04
N LEU A 238 -23.11 23.30 -11.48
CA LEU A 238 -21.64 23.29 -11.45
C LEU A 238 -20.99 23.21 -12.85
N ILE A 239 -21.73 22.79 -13.86
CA ILE A 239 -21.27 22.72 -15.27
C ILE A 239 -21.67 23.96 -16.10
N MET A 240 -22.52 24.81 -15.55
CA MET A 240 -22.96 26.07 -16.14
C MET A 240 -23.27 27.07 -15.00
N PRO A 241 -22.26 27.51 -14.22
CA PRO A 241 -22.51 28.34 -13.07
C PRO A 241 -22.93 29.76 -13.48
N GLU A 242 -24.06 30.22 -12.94
CA GLU A 242 -24.64 31.53 -13.28
C GLU A 242 -23.68 32.68 -12.91
N TRP A 243 -22.95 32.56 -11.79
CA TRP A 243 -22.00 33.56 -11.34
C TRP A 243 -20.89 33.81 -12.36
N VAL A 244 -20.39 32.76 -13.00
CA VAL A 244 -19.38 32.88 -14.06
C VAL A 244 -20.01 33.34 -15.37
N ALA A 245 -21.14 32.70 -15.78
CA ALA A 245 -21.77 32.97 -17.05
C ALA A 245 -22.24 34.44 -17.21
N LYS A 246 -22.78 35.04 -16.12
CA LYS A 246 -23.31 36.41 -16.08
C LYS A 246 -22.38 37.42 -15.45
N GLU A 247 -21.17 37.01 -15.04
CA GLU A 247 -20.20 37.88 -14.31
C GLU A 247 -20.82 38.63 -13.13
N LEU A 248 -21.58 37.86 -12.31
CA LEU A 248 -22.26 38.45 -11.16
C LEU A 248 -21.26 39.08 -10.18
N PRO A 249 -21.65 40.12 -9.42
CA PRO A 249 -20.76 40.77 -8.47
C PRO A 249 -20.17 39.81 -7.44
N GLY A 250 -18.95 40.06 -7.00
CA GLY A 250 -18.31 39.32 -5.89
C GLY A 250 -18.93 39.65 -4.53
N ASP A 251 -18.49 38.93 -3.52
CA ASP A 251 -18.83 39.17 -2.11
C ASP A 251 -18.13 40.43 -1.60
N SER A 252 -18.67 41.03 -0.55
CA SER A 252 -17.96 42.09 0.18
C SER A 252 -16.74 41.48 0.87
N LEU A 253 -15.55 42.04 0.64
CA LEU A 253 -14.32 41.61 1.30
C LEU A 253 -14.42 41.79 2.82
N GLY A 254 -14.02 40.79 3.60
CA GLY A 254 -14.20 40.75 5.04
C GLY A 254 -15.62 40.38 5.47
N GLY A 255 -16.54 40.18 4.53
CA GLY A 255 -17.91 39.71 4.82
C GLY A 255 -17.93 38.21 5.14
N GLU A 256 -18.79 37.82 6.09
CA GLU A 256 -19.02 36.41 6.45
C GLU A 256 -20.27 35.88 5.75
N THR A 257 -20.10 34.72 5.11
CA THR A 257 -21.20 33.87 4.63
C THR A 257 -21.40 32.73 5.63
N ALA A 258 -22.55 32.73 6.31
CA ALA A 258 -22.85 31.78 7.38
C ALA A 258 -23.91 30.77 6.97
N GLY A 259 -23.75 29.51 7.39
CA GLY A 259 -24.74 28.45 7.25
C GLY A 259 -25.02 28.00 5.82
N LYS A 260 -24.03 28.08 4.95
CA LYS A 260 -24.11 27.71 3.54
C LYS A 260 -23.07 26.66 3.14
N GLU A 261 -23.37 25.86 2.12
CA GLU A 261 -22.32 25.12 1.41
C GLU A 261 -21.35 26.13 0.78
N THR A 262 -20.07 25.83 0.84
CA THR A 262 -19.03 26.82 0.53
C THR A 262 -18.30 26.46 -0.76
N ILE A 263 -17.92 27.48 -1.52
CA ILE A 263 -17.04 27.37 -2.68
C ILE A 263 -15.96 28.47 -2.61
N GLY A 264 -14.75 28.17 -3.00
CA GLY A 264 -13.74 29.18 -3.31
C GLY A 264 -13.78 29.49 -4.80
N ALA A 265 -14.63 30.45 -5.21
CA ALA A 265 -14.67 30.93 -6.58
C ALA A 265 -13.92 32.26 -6.68
N LEU A 266 -12.88 32.30 -7.52
CA LEU A 266 -11.93 33.39 -7.68
C LEU A 266 -11.94 33.85 -9.15
N ARG A 267 -12.56 34.98 -9.44
CA ARG A 267 -12.54 35.58 -10.77
C ARG A 267 -11.36 36.56 -10.87
N PHE A 268 -10.45 36.28 -11.77
CA PHE A 268 -9.28 37.10 -12.05
C PHE A 268 -9.61 38.20 -13.07
N PRO A 269 -8.75 39.26 -13.20
CA PRO A 269 -8.93 40.31 -14.19
C PRO A 269 -9.06 39.74 -15.61
N GLU A 270 -9.93 40.39 -16.41
CA GLU A 270 -10.01 40.13 -17.84
C GLU A 270 -8.61 40.12 -18.46
N THR A 271 -8.33 39.14 -19.26
CA THR A 271 -7.01 38.91 -19.84
C THR A 271 -7.10 38.89 -21.35
N GLU A 272 -6.17 39.62 -21.98
CA GLU A 272 -5.92 39.57 -23.41
C GLU A 272 -4.70 38.68 -23.68
N LEU A 273 -4.86 37.67 -24.49
CA LEU A 273 -3.79 36.76 -24.95
C LEU A 273 -3.55 36.95 -26.42
N ARG A 274 -2.40 37.47 -26.79
CA ARG A 274 -1.96 37.52 -28.19
C ARG A 274 -1.54 36.15 -28.70
N PRO A 275 -1.44 35.94 -30.01
CA PRO A 275 -0.92 34.70 -30.60
C PRO A 275 0.40 34.27 -29.96
N GLY A 276 0.47 33.04 -29.45
CA GLY A 276 1.63 32.47 -28.73
C GLY A 276 1.84 32.96 -27.30
N GLU A 277 1.01 33.87 -26.79
CA GLU A 277 1.13 34.37 -25.41
C GLU A 277 0.58 33.37 -24.41
N LYS A 278 1.23 33.33 -23.22
CA LYS A 278 0.88 32.45 -22.10
C LYS A 278 0.52 33.29 -20.88
N ARG A 279 -0.37 32.77 -20.04
CA ARG A 279 -0.71 33.31 -18.72
C ARG A 279 -0.81 32.19 -17.70
N GLU A 280 -0.23 32.45 -16.53
CA GLU A 280 -0.20 31.49 -15.42
C GLU A 280 -1.07 31.99 -14.25
N TYR A 281 -1.78 31.05 -13.63
CA TYR A 281 -2.62 31.27 -12.47
C TYR A 281 -2.30 30.15 -11.47
N ASP A 282 -1.99 30.54 -10.24
CA ASP A 282 -1.68 29.59 -9.17
C ASP A 282 -2.77 29.60 -8.10
N ILE A 283 -3.36 28.45 -7.85
CA ILE A 283 -4.44 28.22 -6.90
C ILE A 283 -3.95 27.31 -5.79
N LEU A 284 -4.12 27.75 -4.55
CA LEU A 284 -3.78 27.01 -3.34
C LEU A 284 -5.06 26.51 -2.68
N VAL A 285 -5.16 25.20 -2.45
CA VAL A 285 -6.30 24.58 -1.78
C VAL A 285 -5.79 23.82 -0.57
N GLY A 286 -6.33 24.09 0.63
CA GLY A 286 -5.74 23.42 1.79
C GLY A 286 -6.45 23.64 3.11
N THR A 287 -5.75 23.30 4.17
CA THR A 287 -6.23 23.40 5.55
C THR A 287 -5.16 23.94 6.48
N ALA A 288 -5.59 24.61 7.54
CA ALA A 288 -4.74 25.13 8.59
C ALA A 288 -5.34 24.83 9.97
N GLU A 289 -4.55 24.97 11.03
CA GLU A 289 -5.00 24.75 12.40
C GLU A 289 -6.07 25.76 12.81
N ASP A 290 -5.96 26.99 12.33
CA ASP A 290 -6.94 28.05 12.54
C ASP A 290 -6.89 29.08 11.39
N LYS A 291 -7.69 30.12 11.50
CA LYS A 291 -7.76 31.22 10.52
C LYS A 291 -6.43 32.00 10.41
N ALA A 292 -5.76 32.25 11.53
CA ALA A 292 -4.49 33.00 11.53
C ALA A 292 -3.39 32.19 10.83
N ALA A 293 -3.36 30.89 11.06
CA ALA A 293 -2.45 29.97 10.35
C ALA A 293 -2.75 29.91 8.84
N ALA A 294 -4.02 29.96 8.43
CA ALA A 294 -4.39 30.05 7.02
C ALA A 294 -3.90 31.35 6.37
N GLU A 295 -4.00 32.49 7.07
CA GLU A 295 -3.45 33.77 6.61
C GLU A 295 -1.92 33.75 6.47
N GLN A 296 -1.22 33.07 7.40
CA GLN A 296 0.23 32.87 7.31
C GLN A 296 0.62 32.01 6.12
N ILE A 297 -0.17 30.94 5.85
CA ILE A 297 0.03 30.11 4.67
C ILE A 297 -0.11 30.95 3.40
N ALA A 298 -1.14 31.81 3.30
CA ALA A 298 -1.30 32.70 2.16
C ALA A 298 -0.08 33.64 1.99
N ALA A 299 0.39 34.22 3.07
CA ALA A 299 1.55 35.13 3.03
C ALA A 299 2.85 34.45 2.58
N VAL A 300 3.03 33.16 2.88
CA VAL A 300 4.21 32.38 2.50
C VAL A 300 4.09 31.81 1.09
N TRP A 301 2.91 31.27 0.75
CA TRP A 301 2.73 30.45 -0.45
C TRP A 301 2.23 31.24 -1.66
N LEU A 302 1.60 32.40 -1.50
CA LEU A 302 1.25 33.27 -2.63
C LEU A 302 2.49 34.01 -3.15
N SER A 303 3.47 33.20 -3.58
CA SER A 303 4.76 33.61 -4.11
C SER A 303 5.13 32.71 -5.28
N LEU A 304 5.19 33.28 -6.47
CA LEU A 304 5.52 32.55 -7.70
C LEU A 304 6.83 31.76 -7.59
N TYR A 305 7.83 32.38 -6.97
CA TYR A 305 9.11 31.73 -6.73
C TYR A 305 8.96 30.48 -5.84
N ARG A 306 8.19 30.59 -4.74
CA ARG A 306 7.96 29.47 -3.81
C ARG A 306 7.19 28.35 -4.48
N ILE A 307 6.16 28.69 -5.24
CA ILE A 307 5.33 27.71 -5.97
C ILE A 307 6.17 26.91 -6.97
N ARG A 308 6.93 27.60 -7.83
CA ARG A 308 7.76 26.94 -8.86
C ARG A 308 8.83 26.04 -8.28
N ILE A 309 9.52 26.50 -7.23
CA ILE A 309 10.53 25.68 -6.54
C ILE A 309 9.90 24.45 -5.91
N SER A 310 8.71 24.58 -5.32
CA SER A 310 8.07 23.48 -4.58
C SER A 310 7.74 22.27 -5.45
N LEU A 311 7.46 22.47 -6.74
CA LEU A 311 7.25 21.36 -7.67
C LEU A 311 8.53 20.54 -7.87
N GLU A 312 9.66 21.22 -8.10
CA GLU A 312 10.95 20.54 -8.28
C GLU A 312 11.43 19.91 -6.97
N GLU A 313 11.25 20.57 -5.83
CA GLU A 313 11.51 20.00 -4.51
C GLU A 313 10.66 18.74 -4.27
N THR A 314 9.40 18.75 -4.69
CA THR A 314 8.48 17.59 -4.58
C THR A 314 8.94 16.42 -5.43
N LYS A 315 9.30 16.67 -6.69
CA LYS A 315 9.84 15.63 -7.59
C LYS A 315 11.11 15.00 -7.00
N LEU A 316 12.04 15.82 -6.53
CA LEU A 316 13.28 15.35 -5.91
C LEU A 316 13.03 14.54 -4.62
N TRP A 317 12.12 15.00 -3.79
CA TRP A 317 11.80 14.32 -2.54
C TRP A 317 11.20 12.92 -2.80
N TRP A 318 10.23 12.81 -3.70
CA TRP A 318 9.64 11.52 -4.06
C TRP A 318 10.62 10.59 -4.78
N ASP A 319 11.55 11.15 -5.52
CA ASP A 319 12.66 10.40 -6.08
C ASP A 319 13.58 9.80 -5.00
N GLN A 320 13.77 10.49 -3.89
CA GLN A 320 14.60 10.05 -2.77
C GLN A 320 13.87 9.10 -1.80
N VAL A 321 12.55 9.14 -1.71
CA VAL A 321 11.73 8.25 -0.87
C VAL A 321 12.01 6.78 -1.18
N ASN A 322 12.13 6.43 -2.44
CA ASN A 322 12.61 5.12 -2.85
C ASN A 322 13.95 5.26 -3.58
N PRO A 323 15.08 5.00 -2.91
CA PRO A 323 16.40 5.15 -3.52
C PRO A 323 16.76 4.00 -4.47
N ILE A 324 15.92 2.97 -4.58
CA ILE A 324 16.19 1.79 -5.41
C ILE A 324 16.02 2.15 -6.89
N ARG A 325 17.06 1.88 -7.68
CA ARG A 325 17.09 2.09 -9.14
C ARG A 325 17.64 0.87 -9.82
N THR A 326 16.92 0.35 -10.78
CA THR A 326 17.36 -0.76 -11.61
C THR A 326 17.72 -0.27 -13.00
N HIS A 327 18.63 -0.95 -13.65
CA HIS A 327 18.94 -0.81 -15.05
C HIS A 327 19.07 -2.21 -15.64
N THR A 328 17.97 -2.69 -16.20
CA THR A 328 17.87 -3.97 -16.88
C THR A 328 17.90 -3.75 -18.41
N GLY A 329 17.64 -4.78 -19.17
CA GLY A 329 17.43 -4.65 -20.61
C GLY A 329 16.05 -4.08 -21.00
N ASP A 330 15.15 -3.88 -20.02
CA ASP A 330 13.75 -3.44 -20.19
C ASP A 330 13.50 -2.14 -19.41
N SER A 331 13.50 -1.01 -20.10
CA SER A 331 13.29 0.31 -19.50
C SER A 331 11.89 0.49 -18.89
N ASP A 332 10.88 -0.18 -19.43
CA ASP A 332 9.53 -0.13 -18.89
C ASP A 332 9.47 -0.84 -17.53
N PHE A 333 10.17 -1.95 -17.40
CA PHE A 333 10.32 -2.63 -16.11
C PHE A 333 11.07 -1.76 -15.09
N ASP A 334 12.17 -1.12 -15.50
CA ASP A 334 12.93 -0.23 -14.63
C ASP A 334 12.09 0.95 -14.12
N ASN A 335 11.33 1.57 -15.00
CA ASN A 335 10.48 2.71 -14.65
C ASN A 335 9.26 2.32 -13.80
N ILE A 336 8.59 1.19 -14.09
CA ILE A 336 7.45 0.79 -13.25
C ILE A 336 7.88 0.44 -11.83
N LEU A 337 9.10 -0.10 -11.64
CA LEU A 337 9.63 -0.37 -10.30
C LEU A 337 9.82 0.90 -9.47
N ARG A 338 10.04 2.06 -10.08
CA ARG A 338 10.07 3.34 -9.35
C ARG A 338 8.71 3.67 -8.73
N TRP A 339 7.63 3.44 -9.49
CA TRP A 339 6.26 3.65 -9.03
C TRP A 339 5.86 2.63 -7.96
N ILE A 340 6.19 1.37 -8.17
CA ILE A 340 5.91 0.30 -7.19
C ILE A 340 6.66 0.59 -5.89
N GLY A 341 7.90 1.06 -5.98
CA GLY A 341 8.76 1.32 -4.82
C GLY A 341 8.28 2.45 -3.90
N ILE A 342 7.46 3.40 -4.36
CA ILE A 342 6.85 4.42 -3.50
C ILE A 342 5.53 3.97 -2.85
N GLN A 343 4.90 2.89 -3.34
CA GLN A 343 3.59 2.46 -2.84
C GLN A 343 3.59 2.06 -1.34
N PRO A 344 4.64 1.44 -0.76
CA PRO A 344 4.70 1.23 0.69
C PRO A 344 4.61 2.55 1.50
N THR A 345 5.23 3.61 1.02
CA THR A 345 5.13 4.95 1.63
C THR A 345 3.73 5.54 1.45
N LEU A 346 3.11 5.37 0.28
CA LEU A 346 1.71 5.77 0.08
C LEU A 346 0.77 5.03 1.06
N ARG A 347 1.00 3.74 1.31
CA ARG A 347 0.28 2.97 2.33
C ARG A 347 0.45 3.57 3.73
N ARG A 348 1.65 4.01 4.08
CA ARG A 348 1.92 4.70 5.36
C ARG A 348 1.15 6.01 5.47
N ILE A 349 1.06 6.79 4.39
CA ILE A 349 0.39 8.09 4.36
C ILE A 349 -1.13 7.93 4.38
N TYR A 350 -1.69 7.19 3.43
CA TYR A 350 -3.13 7.08 3.24
C TYR A 350 -3.81 6.06 4.19
N GLY A 351 -3.07 5.08 4.69
CA GLY A 351 -3.68 3.95 5.35
C GLY A 351 -4.62 3.22 4.40
N CYS A 352 -5.92 3.11 4.76
CA CYS A 352 -6.99 2.59 3.90
C CYS A 352 -7.90 3.71 3.37
N SER A 353 -7.44 4.96 3.33
CA SER A 353 -8.30 6.11 3.05
C SER A 353 -8.10 6.74 1.67
N PHE A 354 -7.78 5.92 0.69
CA PHE A 354 -7.73 6.30 -0.71
C PHE A 354 -8.83 5.59 -1.51
N LEU A 355 -9.27 6.17 -2.63
CA LEU A 355 -10.32 5.59 -3.45
C LEU A 355 -10.06 4.11 -3.78
N PRO A 356 -11.07 3.27 -3.74
CA PRO A 356 -12.48 3.51 -3.36
C PRO A 356 -12.75 3.36 -1.85
N HIS A 357 -11.72 3.35 -1.02
CA HIS A 357 -11.75 2.94 0.38
C HIS A 357 -11.96 4.05 1.40
N HIS A 358 -12.29 5.29 0.99
CA HIS A 358 -12.45 6.35 1.99
C HIS A 358 -13.56 6.03 3.01
N ASP A 359 -14.59 5.26 2.65
CA ASP A 359 -15.65 4.82 3.57
C ASP A 359 -15.15 3.84 4.64
N TYR A 360 -14.08 3.11 4.36
CA TYR A 360 -13.37 2.25 5.32
C TYR A 360 -12.33 3.00 6.13
N GLY A 361 -12.00 4.18 5.68
CA GLY A 361 -10.87 4.96 6.12
C GLY A 361 -11.03 5.62 7.47
N LYS A 362 -11.86 5.10 8.36
CA LYS A 362 -11.90 5.55 9.77
C LYS A 362 -10.62 5.21 10.51
N GLY A 363 -9.53 5.39 9.81
CA GLY A 363 -8.20 5.58 10.33
C GLY A 363 -7.33 4.36 10.42
N GLY A 364 -7.65 3.20 9.94
CA GLY A 364 -6.75 2.15 10.30
C GLY A 364 -6.27 1.26 9.13
N ARG A 365 -4.97 1.01 9.08
CA ARG A 365 -4.44 -0.16 8.38
C ARG A 365 -4.78 -1.41 9.18
N GLY A 366 -4.94 -2.57 8.50
CA GLY A 366 -5.05 -3.86 9.18
C GLY A 366 -3.73 -4.26 9.85
N TRP A 367 -3.79 -5.11 10.87
CA TRP A 367 -2.63 -5.65 11.56
C TRP A 367 -1.61 -6.30 10.61
N ARG A 368 -2.07 -7.19 9.73
CA ARG A 368 -1.18 -7.87 8.76
C ARG A 368 -0.54 -6.91 7.77
N ASP A 369 -1.28 -5.89 7.34
CA ASP A 369 -0.80 -4.90 6.39
C ASP A 369 0.38 -4.12 6.93
N LEU A 370 0.33 -3.76 8.21
CA LEU A 370 1.35 -3.02 8.92
C LEU A 370 2.72 -3.70 8.84
N TRP A 371 2.77 -5.02 9.11
CA TRP A 371 3.98 -5.81 9.06
C TRP A 371 4.50 -5.98 7.62
N GLN A 372 3.60 -6.25 6.67
CA GLN A 372 3.97 -6.47 5.28
C GLN A 372 4.40 -5.18 4.57
N ASP A 373 3.78 -4.05 4.86
CA ASP A 373 4.21 -2.75 4.36
C ASP A 373 5.64 -2.43 4.84
N SER A 374 5.96 -2.80 6.07
CA SER A 374 7.32 -2.64 6.63
C SER A 374 8.38 -3.44 5.87
N LEU A 375 8.04 -4.56 5.22
CA LEU A 375 8.99 -5.30 4.37
C LEU A 375 9.53 -4.44 3.22
N GLY A 376 8.70 -3.59 2.62
CA GLY A 376 9.13 -2.65 1.59
C GLY A 376 9.98 -1.51 2.16
N LEU A 377 9.59 -0.97 3.32
CA LEU A 377 10.31 0.12 3.98
C LEU A 377 11.70 -0.33 4.49
N LEU A 378 11.86 -1.58 4.90
CA LEU A 378 13.15 -2.15 5.30
C LEU A 378 14.20 -2.11 4.18
N LEU A 379 13.79 -2.07 2.92
CA LEU A 379 14.72 -1.96 1.78
C LEU A 379 15.24 -0.54 1.56
N SER A 380 14.55 0.47 2.06
CA SER A 380 14.87 1.89 1.83
C SER A 380 15.30 2.63 3.10
N GLU A 381 14.71 2.34 4.24
CA GLU A 381 14.89 3.08 5.50
C GLU A 381 14.82 2.18 6.76
N PRO A 382 15.64 1.12 6.85
CA PRO A 382 15.54 0.14 7.94
C PRO A 382 15.71 0.72 9.34
N GLU A 383 16.48 1.81 9.47
CA GLU A 383 16.77 2.42 10.78
C GLU A 383 15.54 3.14 11.39
N THR A 384 14.64 3.66 10.56
CA THR A 384 13.43 4.35 11.03
C THR A 384 12.32 3.40 11.45
N VAL A 385 12.36 2.16 10.99
CA VAL A 385 11.30 1.16 11.19
C VAL A 385 11.41 0.43 12.53
N ALA A 386 12.59 0.40 13.15
CA ALA A 386 12.85 -0.40 14.36
C ALA A 386 11.90 -0.09 15.54
N ASP A 387 11.70 1.20 15.82
CA ASP A 387 10.83 1.62 16.94
C ASP A 387 9.36 1.31 16.65
N ASP A 388 8.95 1.48 15.41
CA ASP A 388 7.60 1.14 14.96
C ASP A 388 7.35 -0.37 15.09
N LEU A 389 8.29 -1.23 14.65
CA LEU A 389 8.18 -2.68 14.76
C LEU A 389 7.99 -3.13 16.22
N VAL A 390 8.71 -2.52 17.15
CA VAL A 390 8.54 -2.81 18.58
C VAL A 390 7.18 -2.34 19.07
N ALA A 391 6.76 -1.14 18.69
CA ALA A 391 5.46 -0.58 19.07
C ALA A 391 4.27 -1.44 18.57
N TYR A 392 4.43 -2.09 17.40
CA TYR A 392 3.39 -2.95 16.82
C TYR A 392 3.04 -4.15 17.71
N PHE A 393 3.98 -4.68 18.48
CA PHE A 393 3.69 -5.75 19.43
C PHE A 393 2.69 -5.35 20.53
N GLY A 394 2.48 -4.04 20.74
CA GLY A 394 1.42 -3.53 21.61
C GLY A 394 0.00 -3.93 21.21
N GLY A 395 -0.20 -4.52 20.02
CA GLY A 395 -1.46 -5.11 19.58
C GLY A 395 -1.65 -6.59 19.92
N VAL A 396 -0.66 -7.28 20.49
CA VAL A 396 -0.73 -8.70 20.87
C VAL A 396 -1.40 -8.84 22.25
N ARG A 397 -2.39 -9.74 22.36
CA ARG A 397 -3.04 -10.09 23.63
C ARG A 397 -2.29 -11.18 24.39
N LEU A 398 -2.55 -11.30 25.69
CA LEU A 398 -1.93 -12.32 26.57
C LEU A 398 -2.26 -13.77 26.19
N ASP A 399 -3.26 -14.01 25.36
CA ASP A 399 -3.61 -15.33 24.80
C ASP A 399 -3.01 -15.59 23.41
N GLY A 400 -2.17 -14.69 22.91
CA GLY A 400 -1.54 -14.79 21.61
C GLY A 400 -2.43 -14.43 20.42
N THR A 401 -3.62 -13.85 20.65
CA THR A 401 -4.41 -13.22 19.59
C THR A 401 -4.03 -11.74 19.44
N ASN A 402 -4.57 -11.06 18.43
CA ASN A 402 -4.17 -9.70 18.10
C ASN A 402 -5.38 -8.76 18.01
N ALA A 403 -5.14 -7.48 18.25
CA ALA A 403 -5.97 -6.43 17.69
C ALA A 403 -5.92 -6.50 16.15
N THR A 404 -7.00 -6.15 15.47
CA THR A 404 -7.04 -6.28 14.01
C THR A 404 -6.81 -4.96 13.29
N ILE A 405 -7.00 -3.83 13.96
CA ILE A 405 -6.88 -2.49 13.40
C ILE A 405 -5.92 -1.64 14.23
N ILE A 406 -5.08 -0.88 13.53
CA ILE A 406 -4.22 0.12 14.14
C ILE A 406 -4.94 1.47 14.21
N GLY A 407 -4.61 2.24 15.25
CA GLY A 407 -5.07 3.62 15.40
C GLY A 407 -4.26 4.61 14.56
N ASN A 408 -4.34 5.89 14.92
CA ASN A 408 -3.70 6.96 14.17
C ASN A 408 -2.19 7.10 14.46
N ARG A 409 -1.70 6.46 15.52
CA ARG A 409 -0.30 6.52 15.94
C ARG A 409 0.29 5.12 16.07
N PRO A 410 1.60 4.94 15.86
CA PRO A 410 2.27 3.69 16.20
C PRO A 410 1.96 3.28 17.64
N GLY A 411 1.62 2.01 17.86
CA GLY A 411 1.27 1.48 19.18
C GLY A 411 -0.18 1.72 19.64
N GLU A 412 -1.00 2.43 18.87
CA GLU A 412 -2.44 2.53 19.12
C GLU A 412 -3.17 1.42 18.35
N PHE A 413 -4.02 0.66 19.03
CA PHE A 413 -4.76 -0.45 18.46
C PHE A 413 -6.23 -0.42 18.84
N LYS A 414 -7.07 -0.97 17.93
CA LYS A 414 -8.49 -1.24 18.15
C LYS A 414 -8.75 -2.73 17.97
N ALA A 415 -9.61 -3.29 18.78
CA ALA A 415 -9.93 -4.71 18.75
C ALA A 415 -10.35 -5.17 17.34
N ASP A 416 -11.32 -4.48 16.74
CA ASP A 416 -11.76 -4.60 15.34
C ASP A 416 -12.70 -3.44 15.00
N ARG A 417 -13.10 -3.35 13.72
CA ARG A 417 -14.15 -2.45 13.25
C ARG A 417 -15.47 -2.79 13.92
N ASN A 418 -16.22 -1.75 14.25
CA ASN A 418 -17.55 -1.87 14.89
C ASN A 418 -17.58 -2.66 16.21
N GLY A 419 -16.42 -2.82 16.89
CA GLY A 419 -16.33 -3.55 18.14
C GLY A 419 -16.54 -5.06 18.02
N ILE A 420 -16.60 -5.61 16.81
CA ILE A 420 -16.69 -7.06 16.58
C ILE A 420 -15.28 -7.63 16.64
N GLN A 421 -15.02 -8.47 17.62
CA GLN A 421 -13.72 -9.09 17.78
C GLN A 421 -13.61 -10.34 16.92
N ARG A 422 -12.45 -10.48 16.26
CA ARG A 422 -12.12 -11.60 15.40
C ARG A 422 -10.75 -12.15 15.71
N VAL A 423 -10.57 -13.44 15.50
CA VAL A 423 -9.27 -14.11 15.54
C VAL A 423 -8.85 -14.42 14.11
N TRP A 424 -7.93 -13.59 13.62
CA TRP A 424 -7.28 -13.81 12.32
C TRP A 424 -6.09 -14.74 12.54
N MET A 425 -6.17 -15.95 12.04
CA MET A 425 -5.21 -16.99 12.40
C MET A 425 -3.80 -16.76 11.82
N ASP A 426 -3.69 -15.98 10.75
CA ASP A 426 -2.42 -15.63 10.11
C ASP A 426 -1.63 -14.53 10.85
N HIS A 427 -2.24 -13.83 11.77
CA HIS A 427 -1.67 -12.61 12.37
C HIS A 427 -0.33 -12.84 13.07
N GLY A 428 -0.13 -13.96 13.73
CA GLY A 428 1.15 -14.27 14.40
C GLY A 428 2.30 -14.65 13.45
N TYR A 429 2.02 -14.91 12.18
CA TYR A 429 3.04 -15.21 11.17
C TYR A 429 3.85 -13.97 10.75
N TRP A 430 3.16 -12.87 10.50
CA TRP A 430 3.75 -11.66 9.91
C TRP A 430 4.81 -10.99 10.79
N PRO A 431 4.64 -10.88 12.12
CA PRO A 431 5.67 -10.34 13.00
C PRO A 431 7.00 -11.08 12.88
N VAL A 432 6.95 -12.43 12.90
CA VAL A 432 8.17 -13.25 12.84
C VAL A 432 8.90 -13.05 11.52
N LEU A 433 8.18 -13.04 10.39
CA LEU A 433 8.77 -12.81 9.08
C LEU A 433 9.43 -11.43 9.00
N THR A 434 8.73 -10.39 9.48
CA THR A 434 9.22 -9.01 9.36
C THR A 434 10.40 -8.75 10.30
N ILE A 435 10.37 -9.26 11.54
CA ILE A 435 11.51 -9.18 12.47
C ILE A 435 12.71 -9.96 11.93
N TRP A 436 12.49 -11.14 11.32
CA TRP A 436 13.55 -11.87 10.63
C TRP A 436 14.21 -11.02 9.55
N GLN A 437 13.42 -10.41 8.65
CA GLN A 437 13.94 -9.55 7.59
C GLN A 437 14.68 -8.33 8.14
N TYR A 438 14.16 -7.72 9.21
CA TYR A 438 14.82 -6.62 9.88
C TYR A 438 16.21 -7.03 10.42
N ILE A 439 16.29 -8.17 11.14
CA ILE A 439 17.56 -8.66 11.68
C ILE A 439 18.54 -9.01 10.56
N GLN A 440 18.06 -9.66 9.47
CA GLN A 440 18.93 -9.96 8.34
C GLN A 440 19.49 -8.67 7.72
N GLN A 441 18.65 -7.64 7.55
CA GLN A 441 19.04 -6.37 6.93
C GLN A 441 19.99 -5.55 7.80
N THR A 442 19.78 -5.51 9.12
CA THR A 442 20.49 -4.60 10.04
C THR A 442 21.55 -5.28 10.89
N GLY A 443 21.42 -6.57 11.17
CA GLY A 443 22.22 -7.29 12.16
C GLY A 443 21.82 -7.02 13.62
N ASP A 444 20.76 -6.22 13.86
CA ASP A 444 20.28 -5.91 15.20
C ASP A 444 19.45 -7.04 15.81
N ILE A 445 20.16 -8.05 16.33
CA ILE A 445 19.52 -9.18 17.04
C ILE A 445 18.94 -8.75 18.41
N GLU A 446 19.38 -7.63 18.98
CA GLU A 446 18.93 -7.17 20.29
C GLU A 446 17.49 -6.64 20.28
N ILE A 447 16.93 -6.38 19.12
CA ILE A 447 15.50 -6.07 18.97
C ILE A 447 14.62 -7.11 19.66
N LEU A 448 15.05 -8.39 19.71
CA LEU A 448 14.35 -9.49 20.39
C LEU A 448 14.17 -9.28 21.89
N LEU A 449 15.06 -8.49 22.51
CA LEU A 449 15.05 -8.21 23.94
C LEU A 449 14.35 -6.88 24.29
N ARG A 450 13.97 -6.10 23.27
CA ARG A 450 13.20 -4.85 23.48
C ARG A 450 11.82 -5.18 24.04
N VAL A 451 11.29 -4.29 24.89
CA VAL A 451 10.05 -4.49 25.62
C VAL A 451 8.91 -3.71 24.97
N ALA A 452 7.77 -4.39 24.82
CA ALA A 452 6.51 -3.80 24.35
C ALA A 452 5.37 -4.15 25.32
N PRO A 453 4.30 -3.32 25.40
CA PRO A 453 3.10 -3.66 26.16
C PRO A 453 2.30 -4.75 25.45
N PHE A 454 1.46 -5.47 26.20
CA PHE A 454 0.39 -6.29 25.62
C PHE A 454 -0.90 -5.49 25.47
N PHE A 455 -1.68 -5.82 24.42
CA PHE A 455 -2.97 -5.21 24.17
C PHE A 455 -4.00 -5.64 25.22
N GLN A 456 -4.69 -4.66 25.79
CA GLN A 456 -5.64 -4.88 26.88
C GLN A 456 -7.01 -4.34 26.50
N ASP A 457 -7.85 -5.18 25.94
CA ASP A 457 -9.26 -4.90 25.68
C ASP A 457 -10.20 -5.72 26.57
N GLY A 458 -9.64 -6.41 27.57
CA GLY A 458 -10.38 -7.23 28.52
C GLY A 458 -10.85 -8.58 27.99
N LEU A 459 -10.37 -9.03 26.82
CA LEU A 459 -10.88 -10.25 26.17
C LEU A 459 -9.75 -11.22 25.81
N GLY A 460 -9.90 -12.47 26.24
CA GLY A 460 -9.20 -13.63 25.70
C GLY A 460 -10.10 -14.31 24.66
N MET A 461 -9.54 -14.66 23.52
CA MET A 461 -10.31 -15.18 22.39
C MET A 461 -9.87 -16.58 21.96
N ARG A 462 -8.72 -17.08 22.43
CA ARG A 462 -8.28 -18.46 22.22
C ARG A 462 -8.82 -19.38 23.29
N GLY A 463 -8.98 -20.65 22.95
CA GLY A 463 -9.53 -21.65 23.84
C GLY A 463 -11.05 -21.73 23.81
N THR A 464 -11.64 -22.45 24.77
CA THR A 464 -13.09 -22.71 24.84
C THR A 464 -13.86 -21.64 25.61
N GLN A 465 -13.20 -20.81 26.39
CA GLN A 465 -13.79 -19.74 27.20
C GLN A 465 -13.41 -18.37 26.65
N ARG A 466 -14.41 -17.55 26.36
CA ARG A 466 -14.27 -16.13 26.00
C ARG A 466 -14.44 -15.28 27.27
N ASP A 467 -13.65 -15.55 28.29
CA ASP A 467 -13.75 -14.79 29.53
C ASP A 467 -12.83 -13.57 29.48
N ALA A 468 -13.33 -12.47 30.03
CA ALA A 468 -12.58 -11.22 30.12
C ALA A 468 -11.28 -11.43 30.90
N ILE A 469 -10.17 -11.17 30.27
CA ILE A 469 -8.88 -11.07 30.97
C ILE A 469 -8.87 -9.74 31.71
N GLN A 470 -9.22 -9.75 32.98
CA GLN A 470 -9.12 -8.58 33.83
C GLN A 470 -7.66 -8.34 34.25
N ALA A 471 -6.89 -7.82 33.31
CA ALA A 471 -5.55 -7.35 33.65
C ALA A 471 -5.66 -6.08 34.49
N LYS A 472 -5.37 -6.17 35.76
CA LYS A 472 -5.38 -5.02 36.68
C LYS A 472 -4.18 -4.09 36.52
N ARG A 473 -3.21 -4.42 35.68
CA ARG A 473 -1.99 -3.63 35.39
C ARG A 473 -1.58 -3.78 33.93
N SER A 474 -0.86 -2.79 33.41
CA SER A 474 -0.23 -2.91 32.09
C SER A 474 0.84 -4.02 32.12
N CYS A 475 0.58 -5.09 31.39
CA CYS A 475 1.56 -6.18 31.22
C CYS A 475 2.51 -5.81 30.07
N THR A 476 3.79 -6.12 30.24
CA THR A 476 4.81 -5.94 29.21
C THR A 476 5.60 -7.23 29.02
N GLY A 477 6.10 -7.45 27.84
CA GLY A 477 6.99 -8.57 27.51
C GLY A 477 8.03 -8.17 26.48
N THR A 478 9.03 -9.00 26.28
CA THR A 478 10.00 -8.78 25.20
C THR A 478 9.40 -9.11 23.84
N VAL A 479 9.97 -8.56 22.76
CA VAL A 479 9.60 -8.93 21.37
C VAL A 479 9.65 -10.45 21.20
N ALA A 480 10.69 -11.12 21.72
CA ALA A 480 10.78 -12.57 21.69
C ALA A 480 9.63 -13.25 22.44
N GLU A 481 9.20 -12.71 23.60
CA GLU A 481 8.06 -13.22 24.35
C GLU A 481 6.77 -13.13 23.57
N HIS A 482 6.50 -12.00 22.92
CA HIS A 482 5.31 -11.81 22.06
C HIS A 482 5.29 -12.82 20.91
N MET A 483 6.40 -12.94 20.17
CA MET A 483 6.48 -13.90 19.06
C MET A 483 6.33 -15.36 19.53
N LEU A 484 7.00 -15.74 20.61
CA LEU A 484 6.83 -17.08 21.19
C LEU A 484 5.39 -17.37 21.57
N LEU A 485 4.72 -16.38 22.16
CA LEU A 485 3.30 -16.50 22.55
C LEU A 485 2.42 -16.76 21.33
N GLU A 486 2.55 -15.96 20.27
CA GLU A 486 1.77 -16.10 19.04
C GLU A 486 2.01 -17.46 18.38
N GLN A 487 3.28 -17.90 18.27
CA GLN A 487 3.64 -19.15 17.60
C GLN A 487 3.14 -20.38 18.38
N LEU A 488 3.40 -20.44 19.68
CA LEU A 488 3.08 -21.61 20.51
C LEU A 488 1.58 -21.76 20.74
N THR A 489 0.85 -20.66 20.91
CA THR A 489 -0.61 -20.73 21.05
C THR A 489 -1.30 -21.12 19.75
N ALA A 490 -0.80 -20.61 18.60
CA ALA A 490 -1.28 -21.05 17.29
C ALA A 490 -1.02 -22.55 17.06
N PHE A 491 0.18 -23.03 17.36
CA PHE A 491 0.51 -24.48 17.27
C PHE A 491 -0.44 -25.35 18.09
N CYS A 492 -0.80 -24.91 19.29
CA CYS A 492 -1.71 -25.65 20.16
C CYS A 492 -3.16 -25.59 19.69
N GLU A 493 -3.54 -24.66 18.84
CA GLU A 493 -4.90 -24.52 18.30
C GLU A 493 -5.17 -25.42 17.10
N ALA A 494 -4.98 -26.74 17.29
CA ALA A 494 -5.13 -27.75 16.23
C ALA A 494 -6.60 -28.03 15.90
N GLY A 495 -6.89 -28.20 14.61
CA GLY A 495 -8.16 -28.67 14.08
C GLY A 495 -8.29 -30.20 14.12
N GLU A 496 -9.27 -30.76 13.40
CA GLU A 496 -9.57 -32.19 13.40
C GLU A 496 -8.56 -33.02 12.62
N HIS A 497 -7.96 -32.42 11.58
CA HIS A 497 -6.90 -33.07 10.78
C HIS A 497 -5.50 -32.81 11.38
N GLY A 498 -5.43 -32.04 12.47
CA GLY A 498 -4.16 -31.64 13.11
C GLY A 498 -3.54 -30.38 12.51
N LEU A 499 -4.13 -29.82 11.49
CA LEU A 499 -3.77 -28.48 10.97
C LEU A 499 -4.24 -27.38 11.92
N LEU A 500 -3.77 -26.17 11.72
CA LEU A 500 -4.19 -25.04 12.55
C LEU A 500 -5.61 -24.59 12.15
N ARG A 501 -6.43 -24.28 13.16
CA ARG A 501 -7.81 -23.84 12.93
C ARG A 501 -7.84 -22.49 12.20
N LEU A 502 -8.74 -22.39 11.22
CA LEU A 502 -8.95 -21.17 10.43
C LEU A 502 -9.56 -20.02 11.26
N ARG A 503 -10.42 -20.34 12.25
CA ARG A 503 -11.12 -19.37 13.08
C ARG A 503 -12.00 -18.43 12.24
N ASP A 504 -11.81 -17.11 12.38
CA ASP A 504 -12.63 -16.11 11.70
C ASP A 504 -12.09 -15.74 10.29
N ALA A 505 -10.90 -16.12 9.94
CA ALA A 505 -10.23 -16.22 8.63
C ALA A 505 -8.69 -16.23 8.78
N ASP A 506 -7.98 -16.29 7.66
CA ASP A 506 -6.54 -16.01 7.56
C ASP A 506 -6.31 -14.80 6.63
N TRP A 507 -5.20 -14.79 5.86
CA TRP A 507 -4.91 -13.76 4.87
C TRP A 507 -6.06 -13.53 3.88
N ASN A 508 -6.79 -14.59 3.56
CA ASN A 508 -8.03 -14.50 2.80
C ASN A 508 -9.20 -14.16 3.74
N ASP A 509 -9.45 -12.87 3.90
CA ASP A 509 -10.50 -12.32 4.76
C ASP A 509 -11.90 -12.85 4.50
N ALA A 510 -12.10 -13.44 3.33
CA ALA A 510 -13.39 -13.93 2.89
C ALA A 510 -13.65 -15.41 3.25
N LEU A 511 -12.72 -16.04 3.98
CA LEU A 511 -12.89 -17.40 4.54
C LEU A 511 -13.49 -17.34 5.97
N ASP A 512 -14.51 -16.52 6.17
CA ASP A 512 -15.00 -16.05 7.48
C ASP A 512 -16.21 -16.81 8.03
N MET A 513 -16.57 -17.96 7.47
CA MET A 513 -17.77 -18.73 7.88
C MET A 513 -17.45 -20.17 8.31
N ALA A 514 -16.20 -20.47 8.63
CA ALA A 514 -15.78 -21.80 9.06
C ALA A 514 -15.10 -21.81 10.47
N PRO A 515 -15.62 -21.08 11.47
CA PRO A 515 -14.93 -20.92 12.75
C PRO A 515 -14.90 -22.19 13.60
N GLN A 516 -15.80 -23.19 13.36
CA GLN A 516 -15.91 -24.38 14.19
C GLN A 516 -14.93 -25.47 13.76
N ARG A 517 -14.91 -25.82 12.46
CA ARG A 517 -14.12 -26.96 11.93
C ARG A 517 -13.13 -26.57 10.83
N GLY A 518 -13.19 -25.31 10.34
CA GLY A 518 -12.27 -24.84 9.33
C GLY A 518 -10.81 -24.96 9.78
N GLU A 519 -9.95 -25.39 8.86
CA GLU A 519 -8.51 -25.50 9.05
C GLU A 519 -7.78 -24.89 7.85
N SER A 520 -6.63 -24.23 8.12
CA SER A 520 -5.77 -23.66 7.09
C SER A 520 -4.50 -24.49 6.92
N GLY A 521 -4.41 -25.28 5.84
CA GLY A 521 -3.16 -25.92 5.42
C GLY A 521 -2.11 -24.91 4.95
N ALA A 522 -2.57 -23.82 4.33
CA ALA A 522 -1.73 -22.71 3.91
C ALA A 522 -0.95 -22.11 5.08
N PHE A 523 -1.65 -21.59 6.08
CA PHE A 523 -0.97 -20.96 7.22
C PHE A 523 -0.41 -21.97 8.23
N THR A 524 -0.86 -23.21 8.27
CA THR A 524 -0.12 -24.26 8.99
C THR A 524 1.30 -24.39 8.44
N SER A 525 1.43 -24.35 7.09
CA SER A 525 2.75 -24.37 6.42
C SER A 525 3.57 -23.10 6.73
N ALA A 526 2.93 -21.93 6.73
CA ALA A 526 3.55 -20.66 7.10
C ALA A 526 4.10 -20.69 8.52
N TYR A 527 3.31 -21.16 9.49
CA TYR A 527 3.73 -21.27 10.89
C TYR A 527 4.86 -22.28 11.10
N ALA A 528 4.86 -23.39 10.36
CA ALA A 528 6.00 -24.32 10.40
C ALA A 528 7.31 -23.63 10.00
N GLY A 529 7.29 -22.86 8.91
CA GLY A 529 8.45 -22.07 8.48
C GLY A 529 8.81 -20.94 9.46
N SER A 530 7.83 -20.22 10.00
CA SER A 530 8.09 -19.12 10.94
C SER A 530 8.67 -19.59 12.28
N MET A 531 8.29 -20.78 12.76
CA MET A 531 8.90 -21.40 13.94
C MET A 531 10.39 -21.71 13.72
N GLU A 532 10.77 -22.19 12.54
CA GLU A 532 12.19 -22.35 12.18
C GLU A 532 12.93 -21.01 12.10
N LEU A 533 12.29 -19.95 11.58
CA LEU A 533 12.89 -18.62 11.56
C LEU A 533 13.09 -18.08 12.99
N LEU A 534 12.11 -18.24 13.86
CA LEU A 534 12.21 -17.83 15.26
C LEU A 534 13.28 -18.65 15.99
N ALA A 535 13.35 -19.95 15.78
CA ALA A 535 14.41 -20.80 16.33
C ALA A 535 15.80 -20.32 15.89
N LYS A 536 16.00 -19.99 14.61
CA LYS A 536 17.26 -19.43 14.09
C LYS A 536 17.60 -18.07 14.71
N MET A 537 16.63 -17.19 14.90
CA MET A 537 16.86 -15.90 15.58
C MET A 537 17.31 -16.09 17.02
N LEU A 538 16.63 -16.97 17.77
CA LEU A 538 16.99 -17.25 19.16
C LEU A 538 18.33 -17.96 19.29
N GLU A 539 18.69 -18.85 18.37
CA GLU A 539 20.00 -19.48 18.30
C GLU A 539 21.09 -18.44 17.97
N THR A 540 20.84 -17.53 17.03
CA THR A 540 21.73 -16.41 16.74
C THR A 540 21.95 -15.54 17.98
N LEU A 541 20.88 -15.19 18.70
CA LEU A 541 20.97 -14.43 19.95
C LEU A 541 21.83 -15.18 20.99
N ARG A 542 21.62 -16.49 21.16
CA ARG A 542 22.43 -17.35 22.04
C ARG A 542 23.91 -17.33 21.68
N GLN A 543 24.23 -17.42 20.38
CA GLN A 543 25.61 -17.43 19.88
C GLN A 543 26.35 -16.11 20.11
N THR A 544 25.63 -14.98 20.26
CA THR A 544 26.29 -13.71 20.66
C THR A 544 26.88 -13.74 22.07
N GLY A 545 26.51 -14.72 22.89
CA GLY A 545 26.90 -14.82 24.29
C GLY A 545 26.23 -13.79 25.23
N LYS A 546 25.35 -12.93 24.69
CA LYS A 546 24.66 -11.89 25.48
C LYS A 546 23.48 -12.45 26.28
N CYS A 547 22.87 -13.52 25.80
CA CYS A 547 21.69 -14.12 26.43
C CYS A 547 21.73 -15.66 26.25
N SER A 548 21.65 -16.40 27.33
CA SER A 548 21.56 -17.88 27.32
C SER A 548 20.18 -18.39 27.70
N SER A 549 19.34 -17.53 28.31
CA SER A 549 17.98 -17.83 28.75
C SER A 549 17.10 -16.60 28.62
N ILE A 550 15.81 -16.79 28.43
CA ILE A 550 14.81 -15.72 28.44
C ILE A 550 13.94 -15.85 29.69
N ASP A 551 13.66 -14.69 30.29
CA ASP A 551 12.72 -14.58 31.39
C ASP A 551 11.29 -14.56 30.85
N LEU A 552 10.50 -15.60 31.14
CA LEU A 552 9.13 -15.76 30.66
C LEU A 552 8.15 -15.97 31.80
N PRO A 553 6.89 -15.54 31.66
CA PRO A 553 5.84 -15.92 32.61
C PRO A 553 5.79 -17.45 32.83
N LYS A 554 5.66 -17.90 34.07
CA LYS A 554 5.71 -19.32 34.42
C LYS A 554 4.70 -20.18 33.66
N ARG A 555 3.56 -19.60 33.26
CA ARG A 555 2.56 -20.26 32.41
C ARG A 555 3.11 -20.77 31.06
N PHE A 556 4.21 -20.19 30.52
CA PHE A 556 4.86 -20.69 29.30
C PHE A 556 5.37 -22.13 29.46
N ALA A 557 5.63 -22.60 30.68
CA ALA A 557 6.00 -24.00 30.91
C ALA A 557 4.93 -24.98 30.41
N ILE A 558 3.67 -24.56 30.33
CA ILE A 558 2.58 -25.40 29.75
C ILE A 558 2.78 -25.58 28.25
N LEU A 559 3.22 -24.53 27.55
CA LEU A 559 3.42 -24.52 26.10
C LEU A 559 4.79 -25.10 25.69
N LEU A 560 5.74 -25.23 26.62
CA LEU A 560 7.13 -25.64 26.41
C LEU A 560 7.51 -26.98 27.10
N GLY A 561 6.51 -27.78 27.52
CA GLY A 561 6.72 -29.04 28.22
C GLY A 561 7.49 -30.09 27.40
N GLU A 562 8.49 -30.77 27.95
CA GLU A 562 9.37 -31.73 27.28
C GLU A 562 8.80 -33.14 27.14
N GLU A 563 7.94 -33.58 28.05
CA GLU A 563 7.45 -34.97 28.15
C GLU A 563 6.10 -35.20 27.42
N ASP A 564 5.72 -34.29 26.54
CA ASP A 564 4.38 -34.25 26.01
C ASP A 564 4.28 -34.85 24.59
N ASN A 565 3.15 -35.50 24.31
CA ASN A 565 2.84 -35.95 22.95
C ASN A 565 2.30 -34.79 22.11
N TRP A 566 3.20 -34.01 21.53
CA TRP A 566 2.88 -32.86 20.67
C TRP A 566 2.23 -33.23 19.33
N ALA A 567 2.34 -34.49 18.90
CA ALA A 567 1.60 -34.99 17.76
C ALA A 567 0.10 -35.19 18.06
N SER A 568 -0.27 -35.32 19.35
CA SER A 568 -1.67 -35.50 19.75
C SER A 568 -2.46 -34.22 19.71
N ILE A 569 -3.49 -34.16 18.88
CA ILE A 569 -4.44 -33.06 18.78
C ILE A 569 -5.09 -32.75 20.13
N ALA A 570 -5.51 -33.79 20.87
CA ALA A 570 -6.14 -33.64 22.16
C ALA A 570 -5.19 -33.01 23.19
N SER A 571 -3.91 -33.43 23.20
CA SER A 571 -2.90 -32.87 24.10
C SER A 571 -2.65 -31.38 23.78
N ARG A 572 -2.51 -31.01 22.50
CA ARG A 572 -2.32 -29.63 22.08
C ARG A 572 -3.49 -28.73 22.53
N ARG A 573 -4.73 -29.15 22.30
CA ARG A 573 -5.95 -28.43 22.71
C ARG A 573 -6.06 -28.29 24.23
N GLU A 574 -5.77 -29.34 24.98
CA GLU A 574 -5.79 -29.31 26.44
C GLU A 574 -4.79 -28.28 26.98
N LYS A 575 -3.57 -28.29 26.46
CA LYS A 575 -2.53 -27.32 26.84
C LYS A 575 -2.94 -25.89 26.57
N LEU A 576 -3.51 -25.62 25.39
CA LEU A 576 -4.03 -24.31 25.06
C LEU A 576 -5.09 -23.84 26.06
N ASN A 577 -6.06 -24.73 26.40
CA ASN A 577 -7.10 -24.38 27.35
C ASN A 577 -6.53 -24.13 28.77
N ARG A 578 -5.58 -24.93 29.23
CA ARG A 578 -4.88 -24.74 30.51
C ARG A 578 -4.12 -23.40 30.49
N PHE A 579 -3.40 -23.09 29.43
CA PHE A 579 -2.68 -21.85 29.28
C PHE A 579 -3.62 -20.64 29.32
N CYS A 580 -4.68 -20.62 28.54
CA CYS A 580 -5.67 -19.54 28.53
C CYS A 580 -6.35 -19.35 29.88
N THR A 581 -6.67 -20.45 30.60
CA THR A 581 -7.23 -20.37 31.95
C THR A 581 -6.25 -19.69 32.93
N GLN A 582 -4.96 -19.97 32.82
CA GLN A 582 -3.95 -19.30 33.63
C GLN A 582 -3.77 -17.84 33.30
N CYS A 583 -3.91 -17.43 32.03
CA CYS A 583 -3.88 -16.03 31.65
C CYS A 583 -4.94 -15.18 32.36
N ILE A 584 -6.09 -15.80 32.70
CA ILE A 584 -7.18 -15.14 33.43
C ILE A 584 -6.91 -15.09 34.94
N GLN A 585 -6.24 -16.08 35.52
CA GLN A 585 -6.19 -16.34 36.97
C GLN A 585 -4.91 -15.85 37.66
N ILE A 586 -3.78 -15.80 36.95
CA ILE A 586 -2.46 -15.57 37.58
C ILE A 586 -1.87 -14.24 37.14
N PRO A 587 -1.40 -13.38 38.05
CA PRO A 587 -0.61 -12.20 37.70
C PRO A 587 0.68 -12.57 36.95
N ASP A 588 1.13 -11.69 36.07
CA ASP A 588 2.37 -11.87 35.25
C ASP A 588 3.66 -11.80 36.08
N ASP A 589 3.55 -11.61 37.41
CA ASP A 589 4.69 -11.40 38.31
C ASP A 589 5.48 -12.69 38.61
N ASP A 590 4.93 -13.89 38.31
CA ASP A 590 5.63 -15.17 38.53
C ASP A 590 6.33 -15.58 37.23
N ARG A 591 7.62 -15.29 37.13
CA ARG A 591 8.47 -15.52 35.97
C ARG A 591 9.54 -16.58 36.22
N ILE A 592 9.99 -17.24 35.16
CA ILE A 592 11.02 -18.27 35.18
C ILE A 592 12.02 -18.06 34.05
N GLN A 593 13.27 -18.40 34.31
CA GLN A 593 14.32 -18.42 33.30
C GLN A 593 14.24 -19.71 32.49
N ILE A 594 14.03 -19.62 31.20
CA ILE A 594 14.03 -20.78 30.31
C ILE A 594 15.24 -20.69 29.37
N PRO A 595 16.08 -21.73 29.34
CA PRO A 595 17.24 -21.77 28.46
C PRO A 595 16.82 -21.67 26.97
N LEU A 596 17.56 -20.87 26.17
CA LEU A 596 17.26 -20.68 24.76
C LEU A 596 17.36 -21.96 23.96
N ASP A 597 18.32 -22.82 24.24
CA ASP A 597 18.49 -24.11 23.55
C ASP A 597 17.27 -25.05 23.75
N LYS A 598 16.60 -24.96 24.92
CA LYS A 598 15.35 -25.67 25.13
C LYS A 598 14.22 -25.12 24.27
N ILE A 599 14.09 -23.80 24.19
CA ILE A 599 13.07 -23.16 23.36
C ILE A 599 13.31 -23.47 21.87
N VAL A 600 14.55 -23.37 21.40
CA VAL A 600 14.94 -23.70 20.00
C VAL A 600 14.53 -25.10 19.66
N ARG A 601 14.96 -26.11 20.47
CA ARG A 601 14.58 -27.53 20.21
C ARG A 601 13.06 -27.74 20.18
N HIS A 602 12.32 -27.01 21.01
CA HIS A 602 10.87 -27.13 21.03
C HIS A 602 10.22 -26.52 19.79
N LEU A 603 10.68 -25.36 19.32
CA LEU A 603 10.21 -24.74 18.07
C LEU A 603 10.49 -25.63 16.87
N ASP A 604 11.69 -26.25 16.77
CA ASP A 604 12.03 -27.18 15.72
C ASP A 604 11.10 -28.41 15.74
N LEU A 605 10.83 -28.97 16.92
CA LEU A 605 9.88 -30.10 17.08
C LEU A 605 8.47 -29.71 16.63
N CYS A 606 7.99 -28.51 16.97
CA CYS A 606 6.69 -28.02 16.52
C CYS A 606 6.63 -27.85 15.00
N ALA A 607 7.68 -27.28 14.41
CA ALA A 607 7.79 -27.10 12.97
C ALA A 607 7.79 -28.45 12.23
N ASP A 608 8.61 -29.42 12.67
CA ASP A 608 8.66 -30.76 12.10
C ASP A 608 7.32 -31.50 12.21
N THR A 609 6.65 -31.35 13.36
CA THR A 609 5.31 -31.93 13.59
C THR A 609 4.30 -31.38 12.58
N LEU A 610 4.25 -30.05 12.37
CA LEU A 610 3.35 -29.44 11.40
C LEU A 610 3.68 -29.87 9.97
N LYS A 611 4.96 -29.88 9.58
CA LYS A 611 5.39 -30.32 8.24
C LYS A 611 4.99 -31.78 7.96
N ALA A 612 5.13 -32.65 8.94
CA ALA A 612 4.73 -34.06 8.82
C ALA A 612 3.22 -34.20 8.61
N ILE A 613 2.42 -33.48 9.41
CA ILE A 613 0.95 -33.49 9.31
C ILE A 613 0.50 -32.96 7.92
N ILE A 614 1.05 -31.85 7.45
CA ILE A 614 0.68 -31.27 6.16
C ILE A 614 0.97 -32.24 5.02
N ARG A 615 2.13 -32.88 5.03
CA ARG A 615 2.51 -33.89 3.99
C ARG A 615 1.57 -35.07 3.99
N GLU A 616 1.16 -35.53 5.16
CA GLU A 616 0.24 -36.67 5.27
C GLU A 616 -1.19 -36.32 4.85
N LYS A 617 -1.68 -35.12 5.23
CA LYS A 617 -3.11 -34.77 5.12
C LYS A 617 -3.45 -33.89 3.92
N ALA A 618 -2.50 -33.13 3.38
CA ALA A 618 -2.82 -32.09 2.40
C ALA A 618 -2.27 -32.37 0.99
N TRP A 619 -1.30 -33.27 0.80
CA TRP A 619 -0.77 -33.55 -0.54
C TRP A 619 -1.79 -34.24 -1.43
N ILE A 620 -2.01 -33.70 -2.62
CA ILE A 620 -2.87 -34.23 -3.67
C ILE A 620 -1.99 -34.62 -4.85
N GLN A 621 -1.99 -35.89 -5.24
CA GLN A 621 -1.25 -36.42 -6.38
C GLN A 621 -2.21 -36.74 -7.51
N THR A 622 -1.90 -36.29 -8.72
CA THR A 622 -2.55 -36.71 -9.97
C THR A 622 -1.59 -37.50 -10.85
N GLU A 623 -2.05 -37.92 -12.03
CA GLU A 623 -1.17 -38.58 -13.00
C GLU A 623 -0.11 -37.64 -13.61
N GLN A 624 -0.37 -36.35 -13.66
CA GLN A 624 0.46 -35.36 -14.35
C GLN A 624 1.27 -34.46 -13.42
N ASP A 625 0.71 -34.15 -12.26
CA ASP A 625 1.23 -33.12 -11.33
C ASP A 625 0.71 -33.38 -9.90
N GLY A 626 1.06 -32.48 -8.98
CA GLY A 626 0.58 -32.55 -7.60
C GLY A 626 0.61 -31.17 -6.94
N TRP A 627 -0.20 -30.99 -5.90
CA TRP A 627 -0.30 -29.77 -5.11
C TRP A 627 -0.83 -30.03 -3.71
N PHE A 628 -0.84 -29.01 -2.84
CA PHE A 628 -1.34 -29.15 -1.48
C PHE A 628 -2.76 -28.58 -1.34
N ASN A 629 -3.64 -29.27 -0.61
CA ASN A 629 -4.93 -28.73 -0.18
C ASN A 629 -4.70 -27.57 0.79
N SER A 630 -5.24 -26.38 0.46
CA SER A 630 -5.06 -25.16 1.22
C SER A 630 -5.97 -25.08 2.45
N TYR A 631 -7.20 -25.61 2.35
CA TYR A 631 -8.21 -25.41 3.40
C TYR A 631 -9.15 -26.60 3.54
N TYR A 632 -9.63 -26.76 4.77
CA TYR A 632 -10.82 -27.56 5.09
C TYR A 632 -11.93 -26.61 5.55
N ASP A 633 -13.15 -26.88 5.11
CA ASP A 633 -14.31 -26.07 5.43
C ASP A 633 -14.94 -26.43 6.79
N ASN A 634 -16.09 -25.86 7.11
CA ASN A 634 -16.79 -26.09 8.37
C ASN A 634 -17.49 -27.46 8.46
N TYR A 635 -17.55 -28.23 7.33
CA TYR A 635 -17.94 -29.64 7.31
C TYR A 635 -16.74 -30.59 7.51
N GLY A 636 -15.52 -30.09 7.48
CA GLY A 636 -14.27 -30.85 7.46
C GLY A 636 -13.95 -31.37 6.05
N THR A 637 -14.51 -30.75 5.00
CA THR A 637 -14.30 -31.12 3.59
C THR A 637 -13.11 -30.34 3.03
N PRO A 638 -12.16 -31.00 2.32
CA PRO A 638 -11.09 -30.29 1.63
C PRO A 638 -11.64 -29.49 0.45
N LEU A 639 -11.17 -28.26 0.26
CA LEU A 639 -11.62 -27.42 -0.85
C LEU A 639 -11.05 -27.86 -2.19
N GLU A 640 -9.92 -28.51 -2.18
CA GLU A 640 -9.15 -28.92 -3.38
C GLU A 640 -9.23 -30.42 -3.60
N CYS A 641 -9.19 -30.83 -4.85
CA CYS A 641 -9.14 -32.23 -5.23
C CYS A 641 -8.43 -32.44 -6.58
N GLY A 642 -7.86 -33.64 -6.77
CA GLY A 642 -7.17 -34.06 -7.99
C GLY A 642 -8.00 -35.00 -8.88
N THR A 643 -9.32 -35.09 -8.69
CA THR A 643 -10.17 -35.95 -9.52
C THR A 643 -10.18 -35.46 -10.96
N PRO A 644 -9.81 -36.29 -11.97
CA PRO A 644 -9.77 -35.86 -13.36
C PRO A 644 -11.09 -35.23 -13.84
N GLY A 645 -11.00 -34.05 -14.46
CA GLY A 645 -12.15 -33.26 -14.93
C GLY A 645 -12.90 -32.48 -13.84
N GLN A 646 -12.48 -32.61 -12.57
CA GLN A 646 -13.02 -31.88 -11.43
C GLN A 646 -11.89 -31.29 -10.56
N GLU A 647 -10.71 -31.11 -11.13
CA GLU A 647 -9.54 -30.62 -10.39
C GLU A 647 -9.82 -29.23 -9.83
N ARG A 648 -9.50 -29.06 -8.56
CA ARG A 648 -9.64 -27.79 -7.83
C ARG A 648 -8.32 -27.46 -7.13
N MET A 649 -7.88 -26.23 -7.29
CA MET A 649 -6.63 -25.75 -6.75
C MET A 649 -6.81 -24.31 -6.23
N MET A 650 -6.14 -24.01 -5.13
CA MET A 650 -5.98 -22.66 -4.59
C MET A 650 -4.49 -22.30 -4.54
N LEU A 651 -4.17 -21.06 -4.92
CA LEU A 651 -2.78 -20.59 -4.99
C LEU A 651 -2.17 -20.41 -3.60
N THR A 652 -2.97 -19.99 -2.62
CA THR A 652 -2.52 -19.63 -1.27
C THR A 652 -1.75 -20.77 -0.58
N GLY A 653 -2.29 -21.99 -0.63
CA GLY A 653 -1.62 -23.16 -0.06
C GLY A 653 -0.27 -23.44 -0.71
N GLN A 654 -0.18 -23.24 -2.01
CA GLN A 654 1.06 -23.50 -2.75
C GLN A 654 2.16 -22.52 -2.37
N VAL A 655 1.80 -21.24 -2.26
CA VAL A 655 2.73 -20.19 -1.83
C VAL A 655 3.33 -20.52 -0.47
N PHE A 656 2.49 -20.80 0.52
CA PHE A 656 2.97 -20.99 1.88
C PHE A 656 3.61 -22.36 2.11
N THR A 657 3.27 -23.41 1.35
CA THR A 657 3.99 -24.69 1.42
C THR A 657 5.41 -24.58 0.86
N ILE A 658 5.61 -23.76 -0.17
CA ILE A 658 6.95 -23.49 -0.71
C ILE A 658 7.76 -22.63 0.27
N LEU A 659 7.19 -21.51 0.76
CA LEU A 659 7.83 -20.57 1.71
C LEU A 659 8.13 -21.25 3.06
N GLY A 660 7.20 -22.02 3.59
CA GLY A 660 7.33 -22.74 4.86
C GLY A 660 8.25 -23.96 4.80
N GLY A 661 8.85 -24.25 3.62
CA GLY A 661 9.77 -25.37 3.46
C GLY A 661 9.11 -26.75 3.56
N VAL A 662 7.80 -26.83 3.36
CA VAL A 662 7.05 -28.08 3.30
C VAL A 662 7.24 -28.75 1.94
N ALA A 663 7.07 -28.02 0.85
CA ALA A 663 7.28 -28.54 -0.50
C ALA A 663 8.75 -28.86 -0.76
N THR A 664 9.02 -30.06 -1.28
CA THR A 664 10.36 -30.51 -1.67
C THR A 664 10.78 -29.94 -3.03
N LYS A 665 12.06 -30.08 -3.36
CA LYS A 665 12.58 -29.75 -4.70
C LYS A 665 11.87 -30.49 -5.83
N SER A 666 11.41 -31.74 -5.61
CA SER A 666 10.69 -32.51 -6.61
C SER A 666 9.21 -32.17 -6.72
N GLU A 667 8.62 -31.64 -5.68
CA GLU A 667 7.21 -31.22 -5.64
C GLU A 667 6.98 -29.83 -6.23
N ILE A 668 7.90 -28.88 -6.04
CA ILE A 668 7.76 -27.50 -6.54
C ILE A 668 7.48 -27.45 -8.06
N PRO A 669 8.19 -28.17 -8.94
CA PRO A 669 7.86 -28.20 -10.36
C PRO A 669 6.44 -28.75 -10.64
N GLN A 670 5.99 -29.75 -9.88
CA GLN A 670 4.63 -30.28 -10.01
C GLN A 670 3.58 -29.25 -9.63
N ILE A 671 3.81 -28.56 -8.50
CA ILE A 671 2.96 -27.44 -8.04
C ILE A 671 2.88 -26.35 -9.10
N TYR A 672 4.02 -25.89 -9.63
CA TYR A 672 4.06 -24.88 -10.67
C TYR A 672 3.34 -25.31 -11.93
N HIS A 673 3.54 -26.56 -12.38
CA HIS A 673 2.86 -27.11 -13.56
C HIS A 673 1.34 -27.16 -13.36
N ALA A 674 0.88 -27.64 -12.20
CA ALA A 674 -0.54 -27.63 -11.84
C ALA A 674 -1.11 -26.20 -11.82
N ALA A 675 -0.43 -25.25 -11.17
CA ALA A 675 -0.84 -23.86 -11.12
C ALA A 675 -0.91 -23.23 -12.53
N ARG A 676 0.08 -23.51 -13.37
CA ARG A 676 0.11 -23.05 -14.76
C ARG A 676 -1.05 -23.57 -15.58
N ARG A 677 -1.45 -24.82 -15.38
CA ARG A 677 -2.55 -25.48 -16.07
C ARG A 677 -3.92 -25.02 -15.56
N LEU A 678 -4.08 -24.90 -14.23
CA LEU A 678 -5.39 -24.71 -13.59
C LEU A 678 -5.70 -23.24 -13.28
N LEU A 679 -4.69 -22.44 -12.95
CA LEU A 679 -4.90 -21.09 -12.41
C LEU A 679 -4.45 -19.97 -13.36
N TYR A 680 -3.62 -20.26 -14.35
CA TYR A 680 -3.04 -19.17 -15.16
C TYR A 680 -4.05 -18.58 -16.15
N ALA A 681 -4.27 -17.28 -16.06
CA ALA A 681 -5.18 -16.49 -16.86
C ALA A 681 -4.46 -15.29 -17.49
N ARG A 682 -3.86 -15.49 -18.66
CA ARG A 682 -3.04 -14.48 -19.35
C ARG A 682 -3.76 -13.13 -19.52
N GLN A 683 -5.05 -13.15 -19.89
CA GLN A 683 -5.81 -11.92 -20.12
C GLN A 683 -6.09 -11.12 -18.85
N ALA A 684 -6.11 -11.80 -17.70
CA ALA A 684 -6.31 -11.19 -16.39
C ALA A 684 -4.99 -10.93 -15.64
N GLY A 685 -3.83 -11.06 -16.29
CA GLY A 685 -2.54 -10.67 -15.74
C GLY A 685 -1.81 -11.73 -14.92
N GLY A 686 -2.15 -13.03 -14.99
CA GLY A 686 -1.35 -14.06 -14.32
C GLY A 686 -2.12 -15.18 -13.65
N PHE A 687 -1.69 -15.56 -12.44
CA PHE A 687 -2.28 -16.66 -11.69
C PHE A 687 -3.49 -16.23 -10.87
N ARG A 688 -4.61 -16.92 -11.02
CA ARG A 688 -5.80 -16.74 -10.19
C ARG A 688 -5.59 -17.28 -8.78
N LEU A 689 -6.33 -16.74 -7.82
CA LEU A 689 -6.32 -17.27 -6.43
C LEU A 689 -6.84 -18.71 -6.34
N ASN A 690 -7.86 -19.03 -7.12
CA ASN A 690 -8.48 -20.38 -7.09
C ASN A 690 -9.16 -20.69 -8.42
N THR A 691 -9.33 -21.99 -8.67
CA THR A 691 -10.26 -22.50 -9.67
C THR A 691 -11.70 -22.18 -9.27
N ARG A 692 -12.65 -22.30 -10.19
CA ARG A 692 -14.08 -22.14 -9.86
C ARG A 692 -14.51 -23.22 -8.87
N LEU A 693 -15.06 -22.80 -7.72
CA LEU A 693 -15.64 -23.68 -6.72
C LEU A 693 -17.18 -23.55 -6.79
N ASN A 694 -17.88 -24.63 -6.47
CA ASN A 694 -19.32 -24.59 -6.35
C ASN A 694 -19.72 -24.15 -4.94
N PRO A 695 -20.46 -23.03 -4.76
CA PRO A 695 -20.84 -22.54 -3.44
C PRO A 695 -21.61 -23.53 -2.56
N GLU A 696 -22.35 -24.44 -3.19
CA GLU A 696 -23.18 -25.41 -2.47
C GLU A 696 -22.37 -26.56 -1.86
N ASP A 697 -21.16 -26.80 -2.35
CA ASP A 697 -20.31 -27.89 -1.87
C ASP A 697 -19.58 -27.54 -0.56
N PHE A 698 -19.55 -26.25 -0.16
CA PHE A 698 -18.66 -25.78 0.90
C PHE A 698 -19.33 -24.81 1.87
N GLN A 699 -18.92 -24.90 3.13
CA GLN A 699 -19.18 -23.89 4.16
C GLN A 699 -17.83 -23.29 4.60
N ILE A 700 -17.39 -22.25 3.91
CA ILE A 700 -16.05 -21.68 4.14
C ILE A 700 -16.10 -20.15 4.37
N GLY A 701 -16.90 -19.39 3.62
CA GLY A 701 -16.96 -17.95 3.78
C GLY A 701 -17.61 -17.21 2.62
N ARG A 702 -17.74 -15.88 2.79
CA ARG A 702 -18.27 -14.97 1.76
C ARG A 702 -17.46 -14.94 0.46
N MET A 703 -16.26 -15.51 0.42
CA MET A 703 -15.48 -15.68 -0.79
C MET A 703 -16.32 -16.21 -1.95
N LEU A 704 -17.12 -17.23 -1.69
CA LEU A 704 -17.97 -17.86 -2.71
C LEU A 704 -19.17 -17.00 -3.14
N ALA A 705 -19.49 -15.93 -2.40
CA ALA A 705 -20.53 -14.97 -2.77
C ALA A 705 -20.05 -13.92 -3.76
N PHE A 706 -18.74 -13.71 -3.90
CA PHE A 706 -18.20 -12.84 -4.94
C PHE A 706 -18.33 -13.49 -6.31
N ALA A 707 -18.59 -12.69 -7.34
CA ALA A 707 -18.55 -13.17 -8.72
C ALA A 707 -17.14 -13.72 -9.03
N TYR A 708 -17.08 -14.88 -9.68
CA TYR A 708 -15.81 -15.53 -10.02
C TYR A 708 -14.92 -14.63 -10.90
N GLY A 709 -13.70 -14.45 -10.51
CA GLY A 709 -12.74 -13.55 -11.11
C GLY A 709 -12.62 -12.19 -10.39
N HIS A 710 -13.40 -12.00 -9.31
CA HIS A 710 -13.34 -10.78 -8.49
C HIS A 710 -12.94 -11.09 -7.05
N LYS A 711 -12.22 -10.15 -6.43
CA LYS A 711 -11.74 -10.25 -5.05
C LYS A 711 -11.11 -11.64 -4.80
N GLU A 712 -11.37 -12.22 -3.65
CA GLU A 712 -10.81 -13.51 -3.23
C GLU A 712 -11.38 -14.71 -3.99
N ASN A 713 -12.39 -14.54 -4.86
CA ASN A 713 -12.96 -15.63 -5.66
C ASN A 713 -12.38 -15.68 -7.08
N GLY A 714 -11.19 -16.17 -7.22
CA GLY A 714 -10.57 -16.43 -8.54
C GLY A 714 -10.07 -15.20 -9.29
N ALA A 715 -9.93 -14.03 -8.67
CA ALA A 715 -9.21 -12.92 -9.28
C ALA A 715 -7.71 -13.25 -9.43
N VAL A 716 -7.03 -12.56 -10.34
CA VAL A 716 -5.57 -12.48 -10.31
C VAL A 716 -5.20 -11.48 -9.23
N PHE A 717 -5.00 -11.99 -8.02
CA PHE A 717 -4.68 -11.18 -6.86
C PHE A 717 -3.17 -10.90 -6.85
N SER A 718 -2.78 -9.66 -7.11
CA SER A 718 -1.37 -9.29 -7.30
C SER A 718 -0.51 -9.69 -6.11
N HIS A 719 -1.03 -9.50 -4.89
CA HIS A 719 -0.33 -9.84 -3.66
C HIS A 719 0.09 -11.32 -3.63
N MET A 720 -0.87 -12.26 -3.83
CA MET A 720 -0.57 -13.69 -3.78
C MET A 720 0.27 -14.15 -4.98
N SER A 721 0.07 -13.56 -6.17
CA SER A 721 0.88 -13.86 -7.35
C SER A 721 2.34 -13.43 -7.18
N VAL A 722 2.58 -12.27 -6.58
CA VAL A 722 3.94 -11.80 -6.27
C VAL A 722 4.58 -12.63 -5.16
N MET A 723 3.82 -13.03 -4.13
CA MET A 723 4.31 -13.96 -3.11
C MET A 723 4.64 -15.34 -3.70
N PHE A 724 3.88 -15.79 -4.70
CA PHE A 724 4.20 -17.02 -5.44
C PHE A 724 5.54 -16.90 -6.17
N ALA A 725 5.78 -15.75 -6.84
CA ALA A 725 7.06 -15.50 -7.47
C ALA A 725 8.21 -15.49 -6.45
N TYR A 726 8.03 -14.79 -5.33
CA TYR A 726 9.02 -14.75 -4.25
C TYR A 726 9.32 -16.16 -3.72
N ALA A 727 8.27 -16.97 -3.51
CA ALA A 727 8.42 -18.36 -3.06
C ALA A 727 9.21 -19.21 -4.06
N LEU A 728 8.92 -19.10 -5.35
CA LEU A 728 9.63 -19.82 -6.41
C LEU A 728 11.11 -19.39 -6.49
N TYR A 729 11.37 -18.07 -6.51
CA TYR A 729 12.73 -17.54 -6.52
C TYR A 729 13.53 -17.99 -5.30
N SER A 730 12.95 -17.94 -4.09
CA SER A 730 13.61 -18.35 -2.84
C SER A 730 14.07 -19.80 -2.84
N ARG A 731 13.51 -20.62 -3.74
CA ARG A 731 13.85 -22.04 -3.93
C ARG A 731 14.64 -22.31 -5.22
N GLY A 732 15.09 -21.24 -5.93
CA GLY A 732 15.93 -21.32 -7.11
C GLY A 732 15.20 -21.52 -8.44
N TYR A 733 13.89 -21.27 -8.49
CA TYR A 733 13.05 -21.37 -9.70
C TYR A 733 12.81 -19.99 -10.30
N ALA A 734 13.90 -19.35 -10.76
CA ALA A 734 13.89 -17.94 -11.21
C ALA A 734 13.00 -17.70 -12.43
N ARG A 735 13.01 -18.59 -13.42
CA ARG A 735 12.22 -18.46 -14.64
C ARG A 735 10.72 -18.58 -14.35
N GLU A 736 10.35 -19.52 -13.52
CA GLU A 736 8.98 -19.68 -13.04
C GLU A 736 8.54 -18.48 -12.20
N GLY A 737 9.41 -17.99 -11.32
CA GLY A 737 9.17 -16.79 -10.50
C GLY A 737 8.95 -15.55 -11.35
N PHE A 738 9.81 -15.30 -12.33
CA PHE A 738 9.63 -14.14 -13.23
C PHE A 738 8.34 -14.26 -14.05
N SER A 739 8.00 -15.46 -14.52
CA SER A 739 6.75 -15.68 -15.25
C SER A 739 5.48 -15.40 -14.43
N ALA A 740 5.59 -15.36 -13.11
CA ALA A 740 4.46 -15.00 -12.24
C ALA A 740 4.28 -13.49 -12.06
N ILE A 741 5.36 -12.71 -12.16
CA ILE A 741 5.29 -11.24 -11.99
C ILE A 741 5.23 -10.47 -13.31
N GLU A 742 5.81 -11.00 -14.39
CA GLU A 742 5.86 -10.29 -15.67
C GLU A 742 4.48 -9.89 -16.21
N PRO A 743 3.46 -10.76 -16.23
CA PRO A 743 2.13 -10.40 -16.71
C PRO A 743 1.47 -9.30 -15.89
N ILE A 744 1.77 -9.22 -14.59
CA ILE A 744 1.19 -8.23 -13.67
C ILE A 744 1.64 -6.82 -14.06
N TRP A 745 2.95 -6.60 -14.12
CA TRP A 745 3.45 -5.25 -14.38
C TRP A 745 3.24 -4.84 -15.85
N ARG A 746 3.27 -5.76 -16.80
CA ARG A 746 2.93 -5.46 -18.19
C ARG A 746 1.47 -5.06 -18.35
N LEU A 747 0.54 -5.75 -17.67
CA LEU A 747 -0.87 -5.36 -17.71
C LEU A 747 -1.09 -4.03 -16.99
N ALA A 748 -0.39 -3.75 -15.89
CA ALA A 748 -0.46 -2.47 -15.19
C ALA A 748 -0.07 -1.28 -16.07
N LEU A 749 0.86 -1.46 -17.00
CA LEU A 749 1.26 -0.42 -17.96
C LEU A 749 0.30 -0.26 -19.15
N ASP A 750 -0.55 -1.22 -19.43
CA ASP A 750 -1.60 -1.11 -20.44
C ASP A 750 -2.77 -0.27 -19.90
N SER A 751 -2.63 1.06 -19.95
CA SER A 751 -3.61 2.00 -19.36
C SER A 751 -5.01 1.89 -19.96
N GLU A 752 -5.14 1.38 -21.20
CA GLU A 752 -6.45 1.16 -21.83
C GLU A 752 -7.22 -0.01 -21.19
N LYS A 753 -6.51 -1.06 -20.77
CA LYS A 753 -7.09 -2.23 -20.09
C LYS A 753 -7.12 -2.07 -18.58
N SER A 754 -5.96 -1.75 -17.99
CA SER A 754 -5.83 -1.70 -16.53
C SER A 754 -6.60 -0.53 -15.91
N ARG A 755 -6.76 0.56 -16.62
CA ARG A 755 -7.43 1.79 -16.15
C ARG A 755 -6.80 2.35 -14.87
N ILE A 756 -5.47 2.21 -14.75
CA ILE A 756 -4.67 2.79 -13.67
C ILE A 756 -3.45 3.51 -14.25
N TYR A 757 -2.85 4.40 -13.45
CA TYR A 757 -1.49 4.90 -13.73
C TYR A 757 -0.46 3.83 -13.36
N PRO A 758 0.83 4.00 -13.75
CA PRO A 758 1.87 3.05 -13.37
C PRO A 758 1.84 2.72 -11.87
N GLY A 759 2.05 1.46 -11.56
CA GLY A 759 1.96 0.91 -10.21
C GLY A 759 1.34 -0.49 -10.25
N ILE A 760 1.16 -1.10 -9.09
CA ILE A 760 0.55 -2.41 -8.97
C ILE A 760 -0.79 -2.29 -8.22
N PRO A 761 -1.90 -2.85 -8.74
CA PRO A 761 -3.18 -2.88 -8.04
C PRO A 761 -3.26 -4.06 -7.07
N GLU A 762 -4.26 -4.09 -6.21
CA GLU A 762 -4.53 -5.24 -5.34
C GLU A 762 -4.86 -6.48 -6.15
N TYR A 763 -5.73 -6.36 -7.17
CA TYR A 763 -6.05 -7.44 -8.10
C TYR A 763 -6.47 -6.91 -9.48
N PHE A 764 -6.46 -7.79 -10.47
CA PHE A 764 -7.05 -7.53 -11.77
C PHE A 764 -8.38 -8.27 -11.90
N ALA A 765 -9.41 -7.55 -12.36
CA ALA A 765 -10.69 -8.12 -12.75
C ALA A 765 -10.55 -8.95 -14.04
N PRO A 766 -11.57 -9.77 -14.41
CA PRO A 766 -11.50 -10.64 -15.58
C PRO A 766 -11.22 -9.94 -16.92
N ASP A 767 -11.61 -8.68 -17.04
CA ASP A 767 -11.39 -7.81 -18.20
C ASP A 767 -10.01 -7.14 -18.21
N GLY A 768 -9.22 -7.36 -17.17
CA GLY A 768 -7.88 -6.78 -17.00
C GLY A 768 -7.85 -5.43 -16.28
N ARG A 769 -8.99 -4.92 -15.79
CA ARG A 769 -9.04 -3.69 -15.01
C ARG A 769 -8.35 -3.88 -13.66
N GLY A 770 -7.42 -2.98 -13.33
CA GLY A 770 -6.77 -2.92 -12.03
C GLY A 770 -7.69 -2.35 -10.96
N MET A 771 -7.89 -3.10 -9.89
CA MET A 771 -8.79 -2.75 -8.79
C MET A 771 -7.97 -2.43 -7.54
N TYR A 772 -8.39 -1.38 -6.82
CA TYR A 772 -7.70 -0.89 -5.62
C TYR A 772 -6.21 -0.58 -5.91
N PRO A 773 -5.92 0.38 -6.81
CA PRO A 773 -4.55 0.74 -7.16
C PRO A 773 -3.84 1.41 -5.98
N TYR A 774 -2.52 1.29 -5.96
CA TYR A 774 -1.54 1.92 -5.07
C TYR A 774 -1.52 1.43 -3.63
N LEU A 775 -2.66 1.22 -2.96
CA LEU A 775 -2.70 0.87 -1.53
C LEU A 775 -2.78 -0.66 -1.32
N THR A 776 -1.75 -1.36 -1.72
CA THR A 776 -1.67 -2.83 -1.63
C THR A 776 -0.32 -3.30 -1.10
N GLY A 777 -0.31 -4.33 -0.26
CA GLY A 777 0.91 -5.02 0.18
C GLY A 777 1.70 -5.69 -0.94
N SER A 778 1.07 -5.86 -2.12
CA SER A 778 1.74 -6.41 -3.32
C SER A 778 3.01 -5.67 -3.70
N ALA A 779 3.03 -4.35 -3.49
CA ALA A 779 4.17 -3.51 -3.84
C ALA A 779 5.40 -3.81 -2.97
N ALA A 780 5.22 -3.96 -1.66
CA ALA A 780 6.30 -4.34 -0.74
C ALA A 780 6.89 -5.70 -1.13
N TRP A 781 6.04 -6.69 -1.41
CA TRP A 781 6.47 -8.01 -1.87
C TRP A 781 7.15 -7.99 -3.24
N MET A 782 6.69 -7.15 -4.17
CA MET A 782 7.34 -7.00 -5.48
C MET A 782 8.75 -6.45 -5.32
N MET A 783 8.93 -5.39 -4.52
CA MET A 783 10.25 -4.84 -4.26
C MET A 783 11.14 -5.83 -3.54
N LEU A 784 10.62 -6.58 -2.56
CA LEU A 784 11.36 -7.64 -1.88
C LEU A 784 11.80 -8.74 -2.87
N CYS A 785 10.90 -9.19 -3.74
CA CYS A 785 11.19 -10.19 -4.77
C CYS A 785 12.27 -9.71 -5.75
N VAL A 786 12.17 -8.48 -6.24
CA VAL A 786 13.14 -7.92 -7.19
C VAL A 786 14.50 -7.72 -6.52
N VAL A 787 14.56 -7.09 -5.36
CA VAL A 787 15.84 -6.75 -4.70
C VAL A 787 16.51 -8.00 -4.15
N GLN A 788 15.79 -8.77 -3.32
CA GLN A 788 16.42 -9.87 -2.57
C GLN A 788 16.54 -11.16 -3.38
N GLU A 789 15.60 -11.42 -4.28
CA GLU A 789 15.58 -12.68 -5.02
C GLU A 789 16.13 -12.53 -6.43
N MET A 790 15.60 -11.62 -7.24
CA MET A 790 16.00 -11.46 -8.64
C MET A 790 17.43 -10.86 -8.73
N PHE A 791 17.68 -9.68 -8.15
CA PHE A 791 19.02 -9.10 -8.07
C PHE A 791 19.89 -9.79 -7.00
N GLY A 792 19.28 -10.53 -6.08
CA GLY A 792 19.99 -11.28 -5.06
C GLY A 792 20.73 -10.43 -4.04
N VAL A 793 20.31 -9.18 -3.81
CA VAL A 793 20.93 -8.28 -2.83
C VAL A 793 20.24 -8.47 -1.50
N ARG A 794 20.88 -9.22 -0.60
CA ARG A 794 20.30 -9.67 0.67
C ARG A 794 21.14 -9.24 1.86
N GLY A 795 20.46 -9.00 2.98
CA GLY A 795 21.11 -8.98 4.28
C GLY A 795 21.31 -10.40 4.83
N GLU A 796 22.41 -10.67 5.49
CA GLU A 796 22.65 -11.85 6.30
C GLU A 796 23.30 -11.40 7.63
N ASN A 797 22.43 -11.20 8.66
CA ASN A 797 22.84 -10.64 9.96
C ASN A 797 23.66 -9.34 9.81
N GLY A 798 23.17 -8.43 8.96
CA GLY A 798 23.80 -7.13 8.69
C GLY A 798 24.94 -7.16 7.67
N ALA A 799 25.39 -8.31 7.17
CA ALA A 799 26.28 -8.38 6.02
C ALA A 799 25.49 -8.26 4.72
N LEU A 800 26.03 -7.53 3.75
CA LEU A 800 25.47 -7.50 2.40
C LEU A 800 25.99 -8.70 1.62
N CYS A 801 25.06 -9.51 1.08
CA CYS A 801 25.38 -10.73 0.33
C CYS A 801 24.76 -10.68 -1.06
N LEU A 802 25.50 -11.12 -2.08
CA LEU A 802 25.06 -11.17 -3.46
C LEU A 802 24.75 -12.60 -3.91
N ARG A 803 23.52 -12.85 -4.32
CA ARG A 803 23.04 -14.14 -4.83
C ARG A 803 22.07 -13.93 -6.01
N PRO A 804 22.55 -13.36 -7.14
CA PRO A 804 21.68 -13.01 -8.25
C PRO A 804 21.04 -14.24 -8.90
N GLN A 805 19.79 -14.05 -9.32
CA GLN A 805 18.99 -15.02 -10.08
C GLN A 805 18.37 -14.35 -11.30
N LEU A 806 19.20 -13.58 -12.02
CA LEU A 806 18.83 -12.78 -13.18
C LEU A 806 18.78 -13.64 -14.44
N LEU A 807 17.68 -13.57 -15.17
CA LEU A 807 17.52 -14.24 -16.46
C LEU A 807 18.31 -13.53 -17.56
N PRO A 808 18.74 -14.23 -18.62
CA PRO A 808 19.53 -13.62 -19.72
C PRO A 808 18.86 -12.41 -20.37
N GLU A 809 17.53 -12.35 -20.42
CA GLU A 809 16.75 -11.25 -20.96
C GLU A 809 16.71 -9.99 -20.05
N GLN A 810 17.18 -10.10 -18.81
CA GLN A 810 17.26 -8.99 -17.84
C GLN A 810 18.62 -8.29 -17.87
N PHE A 811 19.43 -8.58 -18.87
CA PHE A 811 20.69 -7.90 -19.15
C PHE A 811 20.55 -7.06 -20.41
N ASP A 812 21.25 -5.93 -20.46
CA ASP A 812 21.33 -5.06 -21.61
C ASP A 812 22.12 -5.71 -22.77
N VAL A 813 22.22 -5.00 -23.89
CA VAL A 813 22.97 -5.45 -25.07
C VAL A 813 24.46 -5.67 -24.83
N ARG A 814 25.00 -5.20 -23.69
CA ARG A 814 26.39 -5.39 -23.25
C ARG A 814 26.50 -6.50 -22.20
N ASN A 815 25.47 -7.28 -22.02
CA ASN A 815 25.37 -8.31 -20.95
C ASN A 815 25.55 -7.73 -19.56
N ARG A 816 25.10 -6.50 -19.30
CA ARG A 816 25.18 -5.84 -18.00
C ARG A 816 23.81 -5.50 -17.47
N THR A 817 23.66 -5.61 -16.17
CA THR A 817 22.51 -5.10 -15.42
C THR A 817 22.99 -4.51 -14.10
N SER A 818 22.23 -3.59 -13.53
CA SER A 818 22.64 -3.01 -12.24
C SER A 818 21.46 -2.61 -11.38
N ILE A 819 21.71 -2.53 -10.08
CA ILE A 819 20.80 -1.97 -9.09
C ILE A 819 21.54 -0.97 -8.20
N ILE A 820 20.89 0.16 -7.92
CA ILE A 820 21.34 1.14 -6.93
C ILE A 820 20.40 1.05 -5.74
N LEU A 821 20.94 0.98 -4.53
CA LEU A 821 20.16 0.92 -3.29
C LEU A 821 21.01 1.40 -2.10
N LYS A 822 20.34 1.57 -0.95
CA LYS A 822 21.03 1.78 0.34
C LYS A 822 21.08 0.47 1.12
N PHE A 823 22.20 0.22 1.79
CA PHE A 823 22.35 -0.90 2.72
C PHE A 823 23.32 -0.51 3.85
N GLY A 824 22.95 -0.78 5.11
CA GLY A 824 23.77 -0.41 6.27
C GLY A 824 24.13 1.09 6.32
N GLY A 825 23.22 1.96 5.90
CA GLY A 825 23.43 3.42 5.85
C GLY A 825 24.40 3.90 4.76
N LYS A 826 24.77 3.04 3.79
CA LYS A 826 25.65 3.37 2.66
C LYS A 826 24.92 3.20 1.34
N ALA A 827 25.28 3.97 0.33
CA ALA A 827 24.75 3.84 -1.02
C ALA A 827 25.63 2.91 -1.86
N PHE A 828 25.03 1.93 -2.52
CA PHE A 828 25.70 0.98 -3.40
C PHE A 828 25.12 1.01 -4.80
N LYS A 829 26.00 0.92 -5.80
CA LYS A 829 25.66 0.54 -7.17
C LYS A 829 26.25 -0.84 -7.45
N ILE A 830 25.40 -1.84 -7.55
CA ILE A 830 25.81 -3.22 -7.82
C ILE A 830 25.62 -3.49 -9.31
N VAL A 831 26.68 -3.89 -9.98
CA VAL A 831 26.70 -4.15 -11.42
C VAL A 831 27.03 -5.63 -11.64
N TYR A 832 26.12 -6.33 -12.31
CA TYR A 832 26.37 -7.70 -12.75
C TYR A 832 26.75 -7.71 -14.24
N THR A 833 27.77 -8.48 -14.58
CA THR A 833 28.19 -8.75 -15.95
C THR A 833 28.09 -10.24 -16.23
N LEU A 834 27.26 -10.62 -17.18
CA LEU A 834 27.10 -12.01 -17.60
C LEU A 834 28.14 -12.34 -18.65
N LEU A 835 29.11 -13.20 -18.31
CA LEU A 835 30.23 -13.55 -19.19
C LEU A 835 29.81 -14.42 -20.39
N GLU A 836 28.82 -15.28 -20.18
CA GLU A 836 28.17 -16.12 -21.19
C GLU A 836 26.66 -16.03 -20.95
N ARG A 837 25.83 -16.20 -21.98
CA ARG A 837 24.37 -16.19 -21.84
C ARG A 837 23.88 -17.49 -21.17
N LEU A 838 23.82 -17.48 -19.84
CA LEU A 838 23.53 -18.62 -18.98
C LEU A 838 22.25 -18.38 -18.17
N GLU A 839 21.51 -19.44 -17.88
CA GLU A 839 20.40 -19.41 -16.93
C GLU A 839 20.91 -19.29 -15.47
N PRO A 840 20.10 -18.79 -14.52
CA PRO A 840 20.51 -18.69 -13.11
C PRO A 840 21.00 -19.99 -12.46
N SER A 841 20.46 -21.13 -12.90
CA SER A 841 20.92 -22.45 -12.43
C SER A 841 22.31 -22.82 -12.91
N GLU A 842 22.84 -22.20 -13.98
CA GLU A 842 24.09 -22.53 -14.67
C GLU A 842 25.26 -21.64 -14.29
N TYR A 843 25.00 -20.41 -13.74
CA TYR A 843 26.05 -19.48 -13.38
C TYR A 843 26.26 -19.33 -11.86
N THR A 844 27.38 -18.78 -11.48
CA THR A 844 27.72 -18.30 -10.14
C THR A 844 28.56 -17.03 -10.25
N ILE A 845 28.74 -16.31 -9.16
CA ILE A 845 29.70 -15.20 -9.10
C ILE A 845 31.12 -15.83 -9.14
N VAL A 846 31.83 -15.53 -10.19
CA VAL A 846 33.22 -16.02 -10.38
C VAL A 846 34.26 -15.00 -9.93
N LYS A 847 33.85 -13.72 -9.85
CA LYS A 847 34.68 -12.62 -9.35
C LYS A 847 33.76 -11.53 -8.82
N ALA A 848 34.12 -10.88 -7.71
CA ALA A 848 33.46 -9.68 -7.21
C ALA A 848 34.47 -8.68 -6.66
N GLU A 849 34.19 -7.39 -6.85
CA GLU A 849 35.05 -6.27 -6.41
C GLU A 849 34.17 -5.16 -5.81
N LEU A 850 34.62 -4.55 -4.72
CA LEU A 850 34.09 -3.34 -4.12
C LEU A 850 35.08 -2.21 -4.34
N ASP A 851 34.70 -1.16 -5.05
CA ASP A 851 35.59 -0.01 -5.39
C ASP A 851 36.95 -0.46 -5.94
N ASN A 852 36.96 -1.45 -6.82
CA ASN A 852 38.13 -2.12 -7.42
C ASN A 852 38.98 -2.98 -6.44
N MET A 853 38.45 -3.28 -5.25
CA MET A 853 39.12 -4.19 -4.31
C MET A 853 38.36 -5.52 -4.28
N PRO A 854 39.05 -6.66 -4.40
CA PRO A 854 38.39 -7.96 -4.37
C PRO A 854 37.61 -8.19 -3.07
N ILE A 855 36.38 -8.72 -3.20
CA ILE A 855 35.58 -9.20 -2.07
C ILE A 855 35.32 -10.70 -2.20
N ALA A 856 35.37 -11.40 -1.06
CA ALA A 856 35.16 -12.84 -1.05
C ALA A 856 33.68 -13.19 -1.22
N ASP A 857 33.39 -14.14 -2.09
CA ASP A 857 32.06 -14.74 -2.28
C ASP A 857 30.91 -13.73 -2.48
N GLY A 858 31.21 -12.53 -2.99
CA GLY A 858 30.21 -11.47 -3.13
C GLY A 858 29.61 -10.99 -1.81
N ARG A 859 30.39 -11.01 -0.71
CA ARG A 859 29.95 -10.66 0.63
C ARG A 859 30.73 -9.47 1.18
N ILE A 860 30.02 -8.50 1.77
CA ILE A 860 30.58 -7.35 2.49
C ILE A 860 30.14 -7.46 3.95
N LEU A 861 31.11 -7.61 4.85
CA LEU A 861 30.83 -7.75 6.29
C LEU A 861 30.44 -6.41 6.92
N PRO A 862 29.73 -6.39 8.06
CA PRO A 862 29.38 -5.16 8.77
C PRO A 862 30.60 -4.32 9.16
N SER A 863 31.71 -4.95 9.50
CA SER A 863 32.99 -4.26 9.83
C SER A 863 33.60 -3.58 8.61
N GLU A 864 33.57 -4.19 7.45
CA GLU A 864 34.01 -3.61 6.17
C GLU A 864 33.11 -2.45 5.75
N MET A 865 31.78 -2.66 5.86
CA MET A 865 30.78 -1.65 5.57
C MET A 865 30.92 -0.40 6.47
N GLY A 866 31.24 -0.60 7.76
CA GLY A 866 31.49 0.48 8.71
C GLY A 866 32.64 1.42 8.30
N ALA A 867 33.62 0.91 7.56
CA ALA A 867 34.78 1.67 7.08
C ALA A 867 34.49 2.49 5.79
N LEU A 868 33.34 2.27 5.12
CA LEU A 868 33.00 2.95 3.87
C LEU A 868 32.53 4.39 4.11
N ASP A 869 32.74 5.26 3.14
CA ASP A 869 32.30 6.66 3.16
C ASP A 869 30.76 6.73 2.99
N LYS A 870 30.08 7.52 3.84
CA LYS A 870 28.61 7.67 3.80
C LYS A 870 28.12 8.53 2.63
N GLU A 871 28.94 9.46 2.17
CA GLU A 871 28.58 10.43 1.13
C GLU A 871 28.86 9.91 -0.29
N LYS A 872 29.53 8.76 -0.41
CA LYS A 872 29.91 8.17 -1.69
C LYS A 872 28.98 7.03 -2.08
N ILE A 873 28.68 6.91 -3.37
CA ILE A 873 28.10 5.70 -3.93
C ILE A 873 29.22 4.69 -4.19
N HIS A 874 29.22 3.58 -3.47
CA HIS A 874 30.18 2.49 -3.61
C HIS A 874 29.79 1.59 -4.77
N ILE A 875 30.76 1.21 -5.59
CA ILE A 875 30.52 0.36 -6.77
C ILE A 875 30.93 -1.08 -6.44
N VAL A 876 29.97 -1.98 -6.54
CA VAL A 876 30.22 -3.42 -6.50
C VAL A 876 30.09 -3.96 -7.92
N GLU A 877 31.17 -4.52 -8.46
CA GLU A 877 31.15 -5.23 -9.73
C GLU A 877 31.23 -6.73 -9.50
N ALA A 878 30.31 -7.51 -10.07
CA ALA A 878 30.27 -8.95 -9.98
C ALA A 878 30.13 -9.58 -11.36
N TRP A 879 31.01 -10.53 -11.65
CA TRP A 879 31.00 -11.27 -12.92
C TRP A 879 30.38 -12.63 -12.71
N LEU A 880 29.40 -12.94 -13.56
CA LEU A 880 28.64 -14.19 -13.54
C LEU A 880 29.15 -15.09 -14.63
N GLY A 881 29.65 -16.22 -14.22
CA GLY A 881 30.22 -17.22 -15.14
C GLY A 881 29.77 -18.63 -14.78
N ARG A 882 30.10 -19.59 -15.64
CA ARG A 882 29.65 -20.98 -15.50
C ARG A 882 30.11 -21.60 -14.17
N LYS A 883 29.18 -22.26 -13.51
CA LYS A 883 29.49 -23.06 -12.32
C LYS A 883 30.50 -24.13 -12.69
N VAL A 884 31.63 -24.17 -11.99
CA VAL A 884 32.57 -25.30 -12.07
C VAL A 884 31.89 -26.45 -11.35
N GLN A 885 31.71 -27.59 -12.08
CA GLN A 885 31.08 -28.77 -11.53
C GLN A 885 31.96 -29.44 -10.45
#